data_eaca1e54620c9273b05cb8e1cb51d8f8
#
_entry.id   eaca1e54620c9273b05cb8e1cb51d8f8
#
_cell.length_a   1.000
_cell.length_b   1.000
_cell.length_c   1.000
_cell.angle_alpha   90.00
_cell.angle_beta   90.00
_cell.angle_gamma   90.00
#
_symmetry.space_group_name_H-M   'P 1'
#
loop_
_entity.id
_entity.type
_entity.pdbx_description
1 polymer ?
#
loop_
_entity_poly.entity_id
_entity_poly.type
_entity_poly.pdbx_seq_one_letter_code
_entity_poly.pdbx_strand_id
1 'polypeptide(L)'
;MDREVRFNVLLEVLMAWHLFRLGRWSFVHRRLVAGAWAILFVVLGAGAATLAGQTNDNFELSGIESTEAFDLIQERSPQAAPDGASARVVFEAPEGQSLSDPDNKKVVDRAIADLTTDGVLSVADPFTAGTISEDGRVGYASVSYSSTVVDLPQSDKDALEDAAQAAEDAGLTVAVGGDALAGETALPIAELIGIAVAFVVLALTFGSLVAAGMPLLTAVVGVGIGVVSITLLTGFVELSSVTPALGTMLGLAVGIDYALFIMSRYQHEVRQGRTLEEAAGRAVGTAGSAVVFAGLTVIIALAGLSVTGIGFLTQMGLGGAFTVAISVLIALTLLPALLGFAGRRVTTGRLSFLKDRDPEGGSERTNGRRWVETTSRFRWPALVAGIALAAIASIPVASMQLALPDDASKPAGSDARVAYDLIADNFGAGANGPLIVVVDTQGADEPAAAVDAATTRLQEMAAQDGSDIAAVVPALTSDAPEAQEAFAQQLEALQLATITVVPGSGPSDQSTKELVADIRDAMADLPGETGARALVSGQTAVGVDIANELTDAFPVYLVVVVGMAVFLLIAVFRSIWVPVKAALGFLLSVGVSLGATVAVFQWGWLSSLLGLDTTSPVIFILPILLTGILFGLAMDYEVFLVTRMREAYVHGTPARQAVIDGFAHSARVVVAAAVIMMGVFAGFALTDDVILKTIGFALAVGVLADAFLVRMMIVPAFMAIVGDRIWWMPRWLERFVPNLDIEGERLASRLEADGATTA
;
A
#
# COMPACT_ATOMS: atom_id res chain seq x y z
N MET A 1 -24.79 -3.21 41.79
CA MET A 1 -23.43 -3.62 41.43
C MET A 1 -23.32 -5.03 40.84
N ASP A 2 -24.27 -5.91 41.04
CA ASP A 2 -24.20 -7.33 40.57
C ASP A 2 -24.75 -7.63 39.16
N ARG A 3 -25.55 -6.77 38.57
CA ARG A 3 -26.10 -7.03 37.22
C ARG A 3 -25.17 -6.69 36.07
N GLU A 4 -24.47 -5.59 36.17
CA GLU A 4 -23.50 -5.18 35.12
C GLU A 4 -22.23 -6.06 35.11
N VAL A 5 -21.77 -6.47 36.29
CA VAL A 5 -20.67 -7.42 36.44
C VAL A 5 -21.05 -8.79 35.86
N ARG A 6 -22.29 -9.23 36.07
CA ARG A 6 -22.81 -10.48 35.48
C ARG A 6 -22.99 -10.41 33.98
N PHE A 7 -23.37 -9.26 33.43
CA PHE A 7 -23.55 -9.08 31.99
C PHE A 7 -22.22 -9.08 31.25
N ASN A 8 -21.21 -8.39 31.78
CA ASN A 8 -19.85 -8.38 31.21
C ASN A 8 -19.19 -9.77 31.32
N VAL A 9 -19.32 -10.45 32.43
CA VAL A 9 -18.82 -11.84 32.64
C VAL A 9 -19.53 -12.83 31.70
N LEU A 10 -20.82 -12.62 31.37
CA LEU A 10 -21.55 -13.47 30.43
C LEU A 10 -21.03 -13.30 28.98
N LEU A 11 -20.76 -12.06 28.55
CA LEU A 11 -20.28 -11.77 27.19
C LEU A 11 -18.90 -12.40 26.92
N GLU A 12 -18.01 -12.38 27.89
CA GLU A 12 -16.62 -12.86 27.79
C GLU A 12 -16.51 -14.37 27.68
N VAL A 13 -17.20 -15.07 28.56
CA VAL A 13 -17.29 -16.55 28.53
C VAL A 13 -18.02 -17.01 27.26
N LEU A 14 -18.92 -16.19 26.72
CA LEU A 14 -19.66 -16.45 25.51
C LEU A 14 -18.74 -16.47 24.28
N MET A 15 -17.75 -15.55 24.13
CA MET A 15 -16.93 -15.48 22.92
C MET A 15 -15.99 -16.68 22.77
N ALA A 16 -15.12 -16.92 23.74
CA ALA A 16 -14.19 -18.06 23.72
C ALA A 16 -14.93 -19.40 23.60
N TRP A 17 -16.07 -19.52 24.29
CA TRP A 17 -16.94 -20.71 24.20
C TRP A 17 -17.58 -20.88 22.82
N HIS A 18 -18.06 -19.79 22.17
CA HIS A 18 -18.62 -19.87 20.82
C HIS A 18 -17.54 -20.22 19.80
N LEU A 19 -16.34 -19.63 19.94
CA LEU A 19 -15.21 -19.95 19.09
C LEU A 19 -14.75 -21.40 19.27
N PHE A 20 -14.71 -21.91 20.51
CA PHE A 20 -14.47 -23.33 20.78
C PHE A 20 -15.49 -24.23 20.07
N ARG A 21 -16.79 -23.91 20.19
CA ARG A 21 -17.85 -24.65 19.51
C ARG A 21 -17.73 -24.56 18.00
N LEU A 22 -17.42 -23.40 17.47
CA LEU A 22 -17.22 -23.17 16.03
C LEU A 22 -16.06 -24.01 15.51
N GLY A 23 -14.90 -24.00 16.17
CA GLY A 23 -13.73 -24.76 15.77
C GLY A 23 -14.00 -26.27 15.80
N ARG A 24 -14.64 -26.75 16.88
CA ARG A 24 -15.07 -28.15 17.01
C ARG A 24 -16.09 -28.53 15.93
N TRP A 25 -17.09 -27.71 15.71
CA TRP A 25 -18.13 -27.93 14.69
C TRP A 25 -17.53 -27.97 13.29
N SER A 26 -16.64 -27.03 12.94
CA SER A 26 -15.95 -26.97 11.65
C SER A 26 -15.07 -28.20 11.42
N PHE A 27 -14.39 -28.69 12.46
CA PHE A 27 -13.58 -29.90 12.39
C PHE A 27 -14.43 -31.15 12.08
N VAL A 28 -15.57 -31.32 12.76
CA VAL A 28 -16.49 -32.45 12.57
C VAL A 28 -17.20 -32.37 11.22
N HIS A 29 -17.71 -31.18 10.86
CA HIS A 29 -18.46 -30.96 9.61
C HIS A 29 -17.56 -30.46 8.47
N ARG A 30 -16.30 -30.93 8.42
CA ARG A 30 -15.26 -30.49 7.48
C ARG A 30 -15.70 -30.45 6.02
N ARG A 31 -16.53 -31.42 5.55
CA ARG A 31 -17.00 -31.47 4.16
C ARG A 31 -17.99 -30.33 3.86
N LEU A 32 -18.84 -30.00 4.82
CA LEU A 32 -19.81 -28.92 4.69
C LEU A 32 -19.08 -27.56 4.67
N VAL A 33 -18.15 -27.35 5.60
CA VAL A 33 -17.39 -26.09 5.69
C VAL A 33 -16.52 -25.89 4.44
N ALA A 34 -15.76 -26.91 4.03
CA ALA A 34 -14.93 -26.81 2.81
C ALA A 34 -15.81 -26.65 1.55
N GLY A 35 -16.95 -27.34 1.48
CA GLY A 35 -17.92 -27.19 0.40
C GLY A 35 -18.52 -25.79 0.34
N ALA A 36 -18.89 -25.21 1.49
CA ALA A 36 -19.44 -23.86 1.57
C ALA A 36 -18.43 -22.81 1.06
N TRP A 37 -17.16 -22.88 1.49
CA TRP A 37 -16.10 -21.99 1.00
C TRP A 37 -15.82 -22.19 -0.49
N ALA A 38 -15.80 -23.43 -0.99
CA ALA A 38 -15.63 -23.71 -2.41
C ALA A 38 -16.79 -23.16 -3.26
N ILE A 39 -18.05 -23.35 -2.81
CA ILE A 39 -19.22 -22.78 -3.48
C ILE A 39 -19.15 -21.26 -3.48
N LEU A 40 -18.82 -20.65 -2.34
CA LEU A 40 -18.67 -19.18 -2.25
C LEU A 40 -17.61 -18.67 -3.25
N PHE A 41 -16.45 -19.33 -3.33
CA PHE A 41 -15.39 -18.97 -4.28
C PHE A 41 -15.87 -19.07 -5.74
N VAL A 42 -16.59 -20.14 -6.09
CA VAL A 42 -17.11 -20.34 -7.46
C VAL A 42 -18.20 -19.31 -7.78
N VAL A 43 -19.11 -19.02 -6.84
CA VAL A 43 -20.18 -18.02 -7.04
C VAL A 43 -19.60 -16.62 -7.21
N LEU A 44 -18.66 -16.23 -6.37
CA LEU A 44 -17.98 -14.94 -6.48
C LEU A 44 -17.16 -14.86 -7.77
N GLY A 45 -16.45 -15.95 -8.14
CA GLY A 45 -15.69 -16.04 -9.39
C GLY A 45 -16.56 -15.91 -10.64
N ALA A 46 -17.71 -16.59 -10.66
CA ALA A 46 -18.68 -16.45 -11.74
C ALA A 46 -19.28 -15.03 -11.77
N GLY A 47 -19.55 -14.45 -10.60
CA GLY A 47 -20.00 -13.06 -10.50
C GLY A 47 -18.96 -12.08 -11.03
N ALA A 48 -17.69 -12.22 -10.63
CA ALA A 48 -16.60 -11.38 -11.12
C ALA A 48 -16.43 -11.52 -12.65
N ALA A 49 -16.47 -12.74 -13.19
CA ALA A 49 -16.35 -12.96 -14.63
C ALA A 49 -17.48 -12.34 -15.49
N THR A 50 -18.63 -12.02 -14.87
CA THR A 50 -19.82 -11.52 -15.60
C THR A 50 -20.23 -10.12 -15.25
N LEU A 51 -19.91 -9.63 -14.05
CA LEU A 51 -20.36 -8.37 -13.48
C LEU A 51 -19.23 -7.44 -13.05
N ALA A 52 -17.96 -7.88 -13.17
CA ALA A 52 -16.84 -7.00 -12.87
C ALA A 52 -16.87 -5.80 -13.82
N GLY A 53 -16.70 -4.63 -13.25
CA GLY A 53 -16.39 -3.40 -13.97
C GLY A 53 -14.89 -3.22 -14.05
N GLN A 54 -14.50 -2.03 -14.42
CA GLN A 54 -13.10 -1.67 -14.60
C GLN A 54 -12.57 -1.00 -13.33
N THR A 55 -11.27 -1.06 -13.15
CA THR A 55 -10.60 -0.30 -12.10
C THR A 55 -10.32 1.12 -12.61
N ASN A 56 -10.40 2.10 -11.74
CA ASN A 56 -10.09 3.49 -12.07
C ASN A 56 -8.88 3.93 -11.23
N ASP A 57 -7.78 4.29 -11.90
CA ASP A 57 -6.56 4.77 -11.23
C ASP A 57 -6.44 6.30 -11.26
N ASN A 58 -7.52 6.99 -11.63
CA ASN A 58 -7.57 8.43 -11.48
C ASN A 58 -7.53 8.76 -9.98
N PHE A 59 -6.40 9.31 -9.54
CA PHE A 59 -6.23 9.81 -8.18
C PHE A 59 -6.97 11.16 -8.00
N GLU A 60 -8.17 11.28 -8.58
CA GLU A 60 -8.95 12.51 -8.50
C GLU A 60 -9.42 12.77 -7.08
N LEU A 61 -9.08 13.94 -6.60
CA LEU A 61 -9.57 14.50 -5.37
C LEU A 61 -10.53 15.62 -5.72
N SER A 62 -11.82 15.40 -5.54
CA SER A 62 -12.81 16.47 -5.75
C SER A 62 -12.53 17.64 -4.80
N GLY A 63 -12.47 18.85 -5.36
CA GLY A 63 -12.33 20.09 -4.60
C GLY A 63 -10.89 20.61 -4.44
N ILE A 64 -9.91 20.02 -5.13
CA ILE A 64 -8.57 20.59 -5.30
C ILE A 64 -8.48 21.34 -6.63
N GLU A 65 -7.64 22.35 -6.68
CA GLU A 65 -7.54 23.27 -7.83
C GLU A 65 -7.18 22.56 -9.13
N SER A 66 -6.22 21.64 -9.08
CA SER A 66 -5.77 20.92 -10.27
C SER A 66 -6.86 20.01 -10.87
N THR A 67 -7.75 19.43 -10.04
CA THR A 67 -8.90 18.66 -10.50
C THR A 67 -10.01 19.59 -11.01
N GLU A 68 -10.28 20.73 -10.35
CA GLU A 68 -11.25 21.72 -10.86
C GLU A 68 -10.85 22.22 -12.25
N ALA A 69 -9.56 22.47 -12.48
CA ALA A 69 -9.04 22.86 -13.79
C ALA A 69 -9.28 21.77 -14.84
N PHE A 70 -9.12 20.53 -14.46
CA PHE A 70 -9.30 19.37 -15.30
C PHE A 70 -10.78 19.16 -15.65
N ASP A 71 -11.65 19.21 -14.64
CA ASP A 71 -13.11 19.11 -14.82
C ASP A 71 -13.64 20.19 -15.79
N LEU A 72 -13.11 21.42 -15.69
CA LEU A 72 -13.46 22.49 -16.61
C LEU A 72 -13.08 22.20 -18.06
N ILE A 73 -11.89 21.62 -18.28
CA ILE A 73 -11.47 21.20 -19.63
C ILE A 73 -12.42 20.12 -20.15
N GLN A 74 -12.72 19.12 -19.34
CA GLN A 74 -13.57 18.00 -19.71
C GLN A 74 -15.01 18.44 -20.00
N GLU A 75 -15.56 19.32 -19.18
CA GLU A 75 -16.93 19.83 -19.35
C GLU A 75 -17.08 20.67 -20.61
N ARG A 76 -16.11 21.56 -20.92
CA ARG A 76 -16.20 22.51 -21.98
C ARG A 76 -15.53 22.12 -23.29
N SER A 77 -14.53 21.24 -23.22
CA SER A 77 -13.78 20.69 -24.34
C SER A 77 -13.59 19.18 -24.25
N PRO A 78 -14.67 18.38 -24.35
CA PRO A 78 -14.59 16.92 -24.20
C PRO A 78 -13.63 16.24 -25.19
N GLN A 79 -13.34 16.88 -26.31
CA GLN A 79 -12.40 16.39 -27.33
C GLN A 79 -10.92 16.59 -26.92
N ALA A 80 -10.66 17.47 -25.96
CA ALA A 80 -9.37 17.68 -25.36
C ALA A 80 -9.28 16.93 -24.00
N ALA A 81 -10.18 15.96 -23.77
CA ALA A 81 -10.32 15.28 -22.49
C ALA A 81 -9.03 14.55 -22.10
N PRO A 82 -8.45 14.91 -20.98
CA PRO A 82 -7.19 14.35 -20.53
C PRO A 82 -7.34 13.01 -19.80
N ASP A 83 -8.56 12.49 -19.62
CA ASP A 83 -8.85 11.26 -18.86
C ASP A 83 -8.51 9.97 -19.59
N GLY A 84 -8.26 10.04 -20.90
CA GLY A 84 -7.86 8.89 -21.68
C GLY A 84 -6.41 8.50 -21.43
N ALA A 85 -6.09 7.24 -21.73
CA ALA A 85 -4.72 6.78 -21.80
C ALA A 85 -3.89 7.66 -22.73
N SER A 86 -2.62 7.84 -22.42
CA SER A 86 -1.69 8.63 -23.22
C SER A 86 -0.44 7.83 -23.56
N ALA A 87 0.12 8.07 -24.75
CA ALA A 87 1.43 7.56 -25.11
C ALA A 87 2.28 8.67 -25.74
N ARG A 88 3.59 8.59 -25.52
CA ARG A 88 4.59 9.39 -26.23
C ARG A 88 5.48 8.46 -27.01
N VAL A 89 5.40 8.53 -28.32
CA VAL A 89 6.26 7.75 -29.21
C VAL A 89 7.42 8.65 -29.62
N VAL A 90 8.61 8.37 -29.09
CA VAL A 90 9.82 9.12 -29.33
C VAL A 90 10.61 8.44 -30.43
N PHE A 91 10.98 9.22 -31.44
CA PHE A 91 11.79 8.79 -32.60
C PHE A 91 13.16 9.43 -32.54
N GLU A 92 14.23 8.67 -32.74
CA GLU A 92 15.58 9.18 -32.90
C GLU A 92 16.18 8.71 -34.24
N ALA A 93 16.63 9.65 -35.04
CA ALA A 93 17.31 9.36 -36.32
C ALA A 93 18.73 8.83 -36.08
N PRO A 94 19.26 7.97 -36.97
CA PRO A 94 20.65 7.51 -36.92
C PRO A 94 21.66 8.66 -36.89
N GLU A 95 22.84 8.40 -36.35
CA GLU A 95 23.91 9.41 -36.27
C GLU A 95 24.17 10.10 -37.61
N GLY A 96 24.13 11.43 -37.61
CA GLY A 96 24.38 12.26 -38.78
C GLY A 96 23.19 12.42 -39.73
N GLN A 97 22.00 11.91 -39.35
CA GLN A 97 20.75 12.12 -40.09
C GLN A 97 19.77 12.95 -39.23
N SER A 98 18.76 13.49 -39.92
CA SER A 98 17.64 14.20 -39.30
C SER A 98 16.33 13.47 -39.53
N LEU A 99 15.37 13.61 -38.60
CA LEU A 99 14.00 13.11 -38.81
C LEU A 99 13.33 13.82 -40.01
N SER A 100 13.77 15.02 -40.35
CA SER A 100 13.27 15.79 -41.53
C SER A 100 13.84 15.25 -42.84
N ASP A 101 14.81 14.34 -42.87
CA ASP A 101 15.29 13.70 -44.07
C ASP A 101 14.15 12.92 -44.75
N PRO A 102 14.06 12.92 -46.08
CA PRO A 102 12.86 12.38 -46.77
C PRO A 102 12.53 10.92 -46.46
N ASP A 103 13.55 10.09 -46.17
CA ASP A 103 13.35 8.69 -45.86
C ASP A 103 12.92 8.48 -44.42
N ASN A 104 13.54 9.18 -43.44
CA ASN A 104 13.15 9.16 -42.03
C ASN A 104 11.75 9.75 -41.83
N LYS A 105 11.47 10.90 -42.48
CA LYS A 105 10.15 11.54 -42.43
C LYS A 105 9.05 10.62 -42.89
N LYS A 106 9.23 9.84 -43.95
CA LYS A 106 8.24 8.87 -44.42
C LYS A 106 7.99 7.77 -43.39
N VAL A 107 9.01 7.35 -42.65
CA VAL A 107 8.86 6.34 -41.58
C VAL A 107 8.01 6.92 -40.45
N VAL A 108 8.31 8.14 -40.01
CA VAL A 108 7.54 8.82 -38.95
C VAL A 108 6.08 9.07 -39.41
N ASP A 109 5.89 9.63 -40.63
CA ASP A 109 4.57 9.88 -41.18
C ASP A 109 3.71 8.60 -41.26
N ARG A 110 4.34 7.46 -41.57
CA ARG A 110 3.68 6.15 -41.60
C ARG A 110 3.35 5.68 -40.19
N ALA A 111 4.27 5.76 -39.25
CA ALA A 111 4.01 5.39 -37.86
C ALA A 111 2.82 6.20 -37.29
N ILE A 112 2.76 7.51 -37.55
CA ILE A 112 1.64 8.38 -37.14
C ILE A 112 0.32 7.91 -37.78
N ALA A 113 0.34 7.53 -39.05
CA ALA A 113 -0.86 7.03 -39.74
C ALA A 113 -1.33 5.68 -39.14
N ASP A 114 -0.39 4.78 -38.82
CA ASP A 114 -0.66 3.48 -38.21
C ASP A 114 -1.14 3.62 -36.74
N LEU A 115 -0.73 4.68 -36.02
CA LEU A 115 -1.21 5.02 -34.68
C LEU A 115 -2.64 5.56 -34.68
N THR A 116 -3.18 6.04 -35.82
CA THR A 116 -4.52 6.64 -35.90
C THR A 116 -5.57 5.53 -36.00
N THR A 117 -6.05 5.02 -34.86
CA THR A 117 -7.11 4.01 -34.75
C THR A 117 -8.43 4.63 -34.32
N ASP A 118 -9.52 3.86 -34.34
CA ASP A 118 -10.86 4.33 -33.91
C ASP A 118 -10.88 4.71 -32.40
N GLY A 119 -9.98 4.18 -31.58
CA GLY A 119 -9.84 4.48 -30.15
C GLY A 119 -8.99 5.72 -29.85
N VAL A 120 -8.32 6.28 -30.84
CA VAL A 120 -7.43 7.45 -30.68
C VAL A 120 -8.21 8.75 -30.91
N LEU A 121 -8.15 9.65 -29.92
CA LEU A 121 -8.74 11.00 -30.03
C LEU A 121 -7.87 11.94 -30.88
N SER A 122 -6.56 11.90 -30.64
CA SER A 122 -5.62 12.75 -31.37
C SER A 122 -4.22 12.14 -31.38
N VAL A 123 -3.50 12.39 -32.48
CA VAL A 123 -2.06 12.16 -32.58
C VAL A 123 -1.41 13.50 -32.95
N ALA A 124 -0.57 13.99 -32.05
CA ALA A 124 0.21 15.20 -32.32
C ALA A 124 1.45 14.82 -33.13
N ASP A 125 1.44 15.17 -34.41
CA ASP A 125 2.55 14.95 -35.33
C ASP A 125 3.73 15.84 -34.96
N PRO A 126 4.96 15.32 -34.73
CA PRO A 126 6.14 16.06 -34.30
C PRO A 126 6.52 17.20 -35.23
N PHE A 127 6.25 17.09 -36.54
CA PHE A 127 6.58 18.13 -37.53
C PHE A 127 5.62 19.32 -37.46
N THR A 128 4.37 19.09 -37.06
CA THR A 128 3.36 20.15 -36.94
C THR A 128 3.21 20.69 -35.54
N ALA A 129 3.44 19.86 -34.56
CA ALA A 129 3.40 20.24 -33.13
C ALA A 129 4.68 20.94 -32.61
N GLY A 130 5.74 20.94 -33.40
CA GLY A 130 7.01 21.58 -33.03
C GLY A 130 7.78 20.76 -31.96
N THR A 131 7.52 19.46 -31.86
CA THR A 131 8.18 18.54 -30.94
C THR A 131 9.34 17.80 -31.61
N ILE A 132 10.19 18.55 -32.33
CA ILE A 132 11.46 18.12 -32.91
C ILE A 132 12.58 18.92 -32.25
N SER A 133 13.65 18.21 -31.85
CA SER A 133 14.84 18.83 -31.24
C SER A 133 15.53 19.85 -32.17
N GLU A 134 16.29 20.77 -31.59
CA GLU A 134 16.98 21.81 -32.36
C GLU A 134 17.92 21.25 -33.42
N ASP A 135 18.56 20.10 -33.16
CA ASP A 135 19.42 19.39 -34.10
C ASP A 135 18.65 18.55 -35.13
N GLY A 136 17.34 18.46 -34.99
CA GLY A 136 16.44 17.71 -35.86
C GLY A 136 16.55 16.19 -35.73
N ARG A 137 17.26 15.69 -34.72
CA ARG A 137 17.57 14.27 -34.60
C ARG A 137 16.52 13.51 -33.81
N VAL A 138 15.96 14.12 -32.76
CA VAL A 138 14.93 13.52 -31.91
C VAL A 138 13.62 14.23 -32.08
N GLY A 139 12.51 13.48 -32.06
CA GLY A 139 11.17 14.06 -32.08
C GLY A 139 10.20 13.10 -31.41
N TYR A 140 9.09 13.62 -30.90
CA TYR A 140 8.07 12.76 -30.29
C TYR A 140 6.65 13.12 -30.77
N ALA A 141 5.85 12.06 -30.96
CA ALA A 141 4.42 12.16 -31.17
C ALA A 141 3.70 11.89 -29.84
N SER A 142 2.70 12.73 -29.51
CA SER A 142 1.81 12.47 -28.37
C SER A 142 0.50 11.88 -28.88
N VAL A 143 0.12 10.74 -28.33
CA VAL A 143 -1.10 10.00 -28.66
C VAL A 143 -2.05 10.09 -27.47
N SER A 144 -3.27 10.56 -27.69
CA SER A 144 -4.31 10.60 -26.67
C SER A 144 -5.44 9.64 -27.07
N TYR A 145 -5.83 8.79 -26.14
CA TYR A 145 -6.90 7.81 -26.36
C TYR A 145 -8.22 8.27 -25.76
N SER A 146 -9.33 7.75 -26.29
CA SER A 146 -10.67 8.03 -25.77
C SER A 146 -11.01 7.20 -24.51
N SER A 147 -10.23 6.14 -24.28
CA SER A 147 -10.44 5.21 -23.20
C SER A 147 -9.36 5.36 -22.14
N THR A 148 -9.68 5.09 -20.89
CA THR A 148 -8.69 5.04 -19.81
C THR A 148 -7.68 3.90 -20.04
N VAL A 149 -6.56 3.93 -19.33
CA VAL A 149 -5.48 2.90 -19.43
C VAL A 149 -6.01 1.47 -19.30
N VAL A 150 -6.98 1.28 -18.39
CA VAL A 150 -7.58 -0.03 -18.11
C VAL A 150 -8.56 -0.45 -19.19
N ASP A 151 -9.22 0.52 -19.83
CA ASP A 151 -10.24 0.34 -20.86
C ASP A 151 -9.66 0.29 -22.27
N LEU A 152 -8.39 0.60 -22.38
CA LEU A 152 -7.73 0.66 -23.69
C LEU A 152 -7.78 -0.73 -24.34
N PRO A 153 -8.47 -0.88 -25.48
CA PRO A 153 -8.56 -2.15 -26.17
C PRO A 153 -7.16 -2.72 -26.48
N GLN A 154 -7.01 -4.02 -26.39
CA GLN A 154 -5.74 -4.67 -26.75
C GLN A 154 -5.33 -4.37 -28.21
N SER A 155 -6.30 -4.17 -29.08
CA SER A 155 -6.04 -3.76 -30.48
C SER A 155 -5.32 -2.41 -30.60
N ASP A 156 -5.60 -1.47 -29.68
CA ASP A 156 -4.97 -0.15 -29.71
C ASP A 156 -3.56 -0.21 -29.10
N LYS A 157 -3.37 -1.06 -28.09
CA LYS A 157 -2.04 -1.38 -27.54
C LYS A 157 -1.17 -2.08 -28.58
N ASP A 158 -1.72 -3.12 -29.25
CA ASP A 158 -1.01 -3.83 -30.33
C ASP A 158 -0.66 -2.88 -31.47
N ALA A 159 -1.56 -1.95 -31.86
CA ALA A 159 -1.29 -0.95 -32.90
C ALA A 159 -0.15 0.03 -32.50
N LEU A 160 -0.09 0.40 -31.21
CA LEU A 160 0.99 1.25 -30.69
C LEU A 160 2.33 0.53 -30.75
N GLU A 161 2.38 -0.74 -30.30
CA GLU A 161 3.58 -1.57 -30.36
C GLU A 161 4.01 -1.87 -31.80
N ASP A 162 3.07 -2.24 -32.66
CA ASP A 162 3.33 -2.54 -34.09
C ASP A 162 3.86 -1.32 -34.83
N ALA A 163 3.31 -0.12 -34.58
CA ALA A 163 3.79 1.12 -35.18
C ALA A 163 5.22 1.47 -34.72
N ALA A 164 5.51 1.32 -33.42
CA ALA A 164 6.85 1.53 -32.89
C ALA A 164 7.86 0.52 -33.46
N GLN A 165 7.52 -0.76 -33.48
CA GLN A 165 8.37 -1.82 -34.02
C GLN A 165 8.61 -1.65 -35.54
N ALA A 166 7.59 -1.25 -36.30
CA ALA A 166 7.75 -0.99 -37.73
C ALA A 166 8.71 0.18 -38.04
N ALA A 167 8.71 1.21 -37.19
CA ALA A 167 9.65 2.31 -37.31
C ALA A 167 11.09 1.92 -36.91
N GLU A 168 11.25 1.06 -35.91
CA GLU A 168 12.56 0.47 -35.57
C GLU A 168 13.11 -0.42 -36.69
N ASP A 169 12.28 -1.29 -37.26
CA ASP A 169 12.66 -2.14 -38.39
C ASP A 169 13.07 -1.32 -39.62
N ALA A 170 12.55 -0.09 -39.73
CA ALA A 170 12.95 0.86 -40.78
C ALA A 170 14.24 1.62 -40.47
N GLY A 171 14.84 1.46 -39.28
CA GLY A 171 16.16 1.96 -38.90
C GLY A 171 16.18 3.19 -37.99
N LEU A 172 15.04 3.63 -37.45
CA LEU A 172 14.98 4.60 -36.37
C LEU A 172 15.18 3.90 -35.01
N THR A 173 15.64 4.63 -34.00
CA THR A 173 15.47 4.21 -32.61
C THR A 173 14.11 4.71 -32.14
N VAL A 174 13.27 3.85 -31.60
CA VAL A 174 11.95 4.24 -31.11
C VAL A 174 11.79 3.82 -29.64
N ALA A 175 11.14 4.64 -28.87
CA ALA A 175 10.80 4.32 -27.48
C ALA A 175 9.41 4.86 -27.16
N VAL A 176 8.62 4.07 -26.43
CA VAL A 176 7.25 4.41 -26.06
C VAL A 176 7.18 4.71 -24.56
N GLY A 177 6.85 5.96 -24.20
CA GLY A 177 6.55 6.41 -22.84
C GLY A 177 5.06 6.67 -22.65
N GLY A 178 4.69 7.02 -21.42
CA GLY A 178 3.31 7.25 -21.02
C GLY A 178 2.65 6.03 -20.40
N ASP A 179 1.33 6.10 -20.22
CA ASP A 179 0.56 5.12 -19.45
C ASP A 179 -0.23 4.11 -20.32
N ALA A 180 -0.33 4.32 -21.64
CA ALA A 180 -1.13 3.48 -22.54
C ALA A 180 -0.70 1.98 -22.50
N LEU A 181 0.59 1.68 -22.34
CA LEU A 181 1.12 0.33 -22.19
C LEU A 181 1.27 -0.11 -20.72
N ALA A 182 0.84 0.71 -19.75
CA ALA A 182 0.85 0.31 -18.36
C ALA A 182 -0.15 -0.82 -18.10
N GLY A 183 0.25 -1.80 -17.29
CA GLY A 183 -0.65 -2.89 -16.87
C GLY A 183 -0.47 -4.22 -17.57
N GLU A 184 0.54 -4.43 -18.40
CA GLU A 184 0.90 -5.79 -18.81
C GLU A 184 1.39 -6.58 -17.59
N THR A 185 0.59 -7.60 -17.23
CA THR A 185 0.86 -8.43 -16.08
C THR A 185 2.08 -9.30 -16.29
N ALA A 186 3.23 -8.88 -15.78
CA ALA A 186 4.35 -9.77 -15.60
C ALA A 186 3.92 -11.00 -14.76
N LEU A 187 4.47 -12.17 -15.06
CA LEU A 187 4.22 -13.38 -14.28
C LEU A 187 4.45 -13.09 -12.78
N PRO A 188 3.60 -13.57 -11.86
CA PRO A 188 3.68 -13.26 -10.42
C PRO A 188 4.85 -13.98 -9.72
N ILE A 189 6.06 -13.85 -10.27
CA ILE A 189 7.28 -14.54 -9.79
C ILE A 189 7.63 -14.05 -8.38
N ALA A 190 7.48 -12.77 -8.13
CA ALA A 190 7.77 -12.15 -6.85
C ALA A 190 6.86 -12.70 -5.73
N GLU A 191 5.57 -12.87 -6.00
CA GLU A 191 4.61 -13.47 -5.07
C GLU A 191 4.97 -14.94 -4.77
N LEU A 192 5.37 -15.69 -5.79
CA LEU A 192 5.79 -17.08 -5.63
C LEU A 192 7.05 -17.22 -4.75
N ILE A 193 7.99 -16.27 -4.83
CA ILE A 193 9.16 -16.23 -3.94
C ILE A 193 8.72 -16.02 -2.50
N GLY A 194 7.84 -15.05 -2.24
CA GLY A 194 7.29 -14.80 -0.90
C GLY A 194 6.60 -16.04 -0.32
N ILE A 195 5.76 -16.70 -1.12
CA ILE A 195 5.08 -17.95 -0.76
C ILE A 195 6.09 -19.07 -0.46
N ALA A 196 7.13 -19.21 -1.28
CA ALA A 196 8.16 -20.24 -1.07
C ALA A 196 8.94 -20.00 0.23
N VAL A 197 9.32 -18.76 0.52
CA VAL A 197 9.96 -18.39 1.81
C VAL A 197 9.05 -18.72 2.97
N ALA A 198 7.77 -18.33 2.90
CA ALA A 198 6.77 -18.62 3.93
C ALA A 198 6.64 -20.15 4.15
N PHE A 199 6.58 -20.94 3.08
CA PHE A 199 6.50 -22.39 3.18
C PHE A 199 7.74 -23.00 3.88
N VAL A 200 8.95 -22.56 3.53
CA VAL A 200 10.19 -23.03 4.16
C VAL A 200 10.19 -22.70 5.66
N VAL A 201 9.85 -21.48 6.03
CA VAL A 201 9.80 -21.04 7.44
C VAL A 201 8.77 -21.84 8.23
N LEU A 202 7.56 -22.06 7.67
CA LEU A 202 6.51 -22.88 8.26
C LEU A 202 6.97 -24.34 8.44
N ALA A 203 7.62 -24.91 7.43
CA ALA A 203 8.15 -26.28 7.48
C ALA A 203 9.22 -26.44 8.58
N LEU A 204 10.10 -25.45 8.74
CA LEU A 204 11.10 -25.41 9.81
C LEU A 204 10.47 -25.21 11.19
N THR A 205 9.41 -24.41 11.27
CA THR A 205 8.72 -24.09 12.54
C THR A 205 7.94 -25.27 13.05
N PHE A 206 7.13 -25.91 12.20
CA PHE A 206 6.26 -27.03 12.57
C PHE A 206 6.93 -28.40 12.47
N GLY A 207 8.02 -28.51 11.74
CA GLY A 207 8.72 -29.78 11.50
C GLY A 207 7.93 -30.77 10.64
N SER A 208 6.88 -30.33 9.95
CA SER A 208 5.98 -31.15 9.13
C SER A 208 5.53 -30.40 7.90
N LEU A 209 5.68 -31.00 6.72
CA LEU A 209 5.21 -30.42 5.44
C LEU A 209 3.68 -30.26 5.41
N VAL A 210 2.95 -31.21 5.99
CA VAL A 210 1.48 -31.14 6.05
C VAL A 210 1.05 -29.97 6.94
N ALA A 211 1.69 -29.80 8.10
CA ALA A 211 1.40 -28.69 9.00
C ALA A 211 1.78 -27.32 8.37
N ALA A 212 2.87 -27.27 7.60
CA ALA A 212 3.30 -26.07 6.88
C ALA A 212 2.35 -25.70 5.72
N GLY A 213 1.86 -26.71 5.01
CA GLY A 213 0.95 -26.50 3.88
C GLY A 213 -0.44 -25.99 4.25
N MET A 214 -0.90 -26.25 5.50
CA MET A 214 -2.25 -25.85 5.92
C MET A 214 -2.44 -24.32 6.01
N PRO A 215 -1.59 -23.57 6.73
CA PRO A 215 -1.67 -22.11 6.76
C PRO A 215 -1.56 -21.49 5.36
N LEU A 216 -0.68 -22.04 4.54
CA LEU A 216 -0.48 -21.55 3.17
C LEU A 216 -1.72 -21.76 2.30
N LEU A 217 -2.30 -22.96 2.36
CA LEU A 217 -3.53 -23.27 1.61
C LEU A 217 -4.70 -22.35 2.03
N THR A 218 -4.85 -22.13 3.36
CA THR A 218 -5.91 -21.24 3.86
C THR A 218 -5.69 -19.79 3.46
N ALA A 219 -4.43 -19.32 3.44
CA ALA A 219 -4.10 -17.97 3.01
C ALA A 219 -4.36 -17.77 1.50
N VAL A 220 -3.93 -18.73 0.65
CA VAL A 220 -4.18 -18.67 -0.81
C VAL A 220 -5.68 -18.68 -1.12
N VAL A 221 -6.47 -19.51 -0.43
CA VAL A 221 -7.93 -19.49 -0.59
C VAL A 221 -8.53 -18.16 -0.12
N GLY A 222 -8.03 -17.61 0.99
CA GLY A 222 -8.47 -16.33 1.53
C GLY A 222 -8.20 -15.16 0.58
N VAL A 223 -6.99 -15.11 0.06
CA VAL A 223 -6.58 -14.14 -0.96
C VAL A 223 -7.43 -14.28 -2.21
N GLY A 224 -7.59 -15.51 -2.72
CA GLY A 224 -8.39 -15.74 -3.91
C GLY A 224 -9.84 -15.25 -3.74
N ILE A 225 -10.47 -15.53 -2.59
CA ILE A 225 -11.83 -15.02 -2.29
C ILE A 225 -11.82 -13.50 -2.14
N GLY A 226 -10.83 -12.94 -1.45
CA GLY A 226 -10.68 -11.50 -1.28
C GLY A 226 -10.55 -10.76 -2.60
N VAL A 227 -9.60 -11.16 -3.44
CA VAL A 227 -9.35 -10.57 -4.76
C VAL A 227 -10.57 -10.69 -5.67
N VAL A 228 -11.14 -11.90 -5.79
CA VAL A 228 -12.34 -12.11 -6.64
C VAL A 228 -13.52 -11.29 -6.14
N SER A 229 -13.66 -11.08 -4.82
CA SER A 229 -14.69 -10.21 -4.26
C SER A 229 -14.45 -8.75 -4.57
N ILE A 230 -13.20 -8.27 -4.48
CA ILE A 230 -12.81 -6.91 -4.86
C ILE A 230 -13.08 -6.70 -6.35
N THR A 231 -12.67 -7.65 -7.20
CA THR A 231 -12.92 -7.62 -8.65
C THR A 231 -14.42 -7.60 -8.96
N LEU A 232 -15.25 -8.38 -8.24
CA LEU A 232 -16.70 -8.30 -8.39
C LEU A 232 -17.25 -6.91 -8.01
N LEU A 233 -16.69 -6.30 -6.96
CA LEU A 233 -17.13 -4.97 -6.49
C LEU A 233 -16.81 -3.86 -7.50
N THR A 234 -15.81 -4.02 -8.39
CA THR A 234 -15.54 -3.03 -9.44
C THR A 234 -16.72 -2.82 -10.40
N GLY A 235 -17.61 -3.79 -10.51
CA GLY A 235 -18.86 -3.61 -11.28
C GLY A 235 -19.91 -2.70 -10.62
N PHE A 236 -19.71 -2.28 -9.37
CA PHE A 236 -20.66 -1.48 -8.59
C PHE A 236 -20.06 -0.22 -7.99
N VAL A 237 -18.74 -0.19 -7.83
CA VAL A 237 -17.98 0.90 -7.20
C VAL A 237 -16.67 1.04 -7.95
N GLU A 238 -16.30 2.25 -8.28
CA GLU A 238 -14.98 2.54 -8.84
C GLU A 238 -13.90 2.22 -7.83
N LEU A 239 -12.98 1.35 -8.18
CA LEU A 239 -11.88 0.91 -7.32
C LEU A 239 -10.55 1.07 -8.06
N SER A 240 -9.51 1.52 -7.35
CA SER A 240 -8.15 1.58 -7.89
C SER A 240 -7.56 0.19 -8.15
N SER A 241 -6.76 0.04 -9.20
CA SER A 241 -6.02 -1.18 -9.58
C SER A 241 -5.06 -1.65 -8.48
N VAL A 242 -4.58 -0.74 -7.65
CA VAL A 242 -3.72 -1.03 -6.48
C VAL A 242 -4.49 -1.76 -5.38
N THR A 243 -5.83 -1.62 -5.30
CA THR A 243 -6.64 -2.24 -4.24
C THR A 243 -6.58 -3.78 -4.22
N PRO A 244 -6.71 -4.51 -5.35
CA PRO A 244 -6.51 -5.97 -5.38
C PRO A 244 -5.10 -6.39 -4.99
N ALA A 245 -4.07 -5.65 -5.41
CA ALA A 245 -2.68 -5.95 -5.06
C ALA A 245 -2.43 -5.81 -3.55
N LEU A 246 -2.92 -4.74 -2.91
CA LEU A 246 -2.90 -4.58 -1.46
C LEU A 246 -3.68 -5.68 -0.75
N GLY A 247 -4.86 -6.02 -1.26
CA GLY A 247 -5.66 -7.14 -0.76
C GLY A 247 -4.87 -8.45 -0.78
N THR A 248 -4.13 -8.71 -1.86
CA THR A 248 -3.25 -9.87 -2.00
C THR A 248 -2.11 -9.85 -0.99
N MET A 249 -1.38 -8.74 -0.87
CA MET A 249 -0.27 -8.58 0.07
C MET A 249 -0.72 -8.81 1.52
N LEU A 250 -1.78 -8.13 1.93
CA LEU A 250 -2.31 -8.19 3.30
C LEU A 250 -2.97 -9.54 3.57
N GLY A 251 -3.78 -10.03 2.64
CA GLY A 251 -4.46 -11.32 2.77
C GLY A 251 -3.49 -12.48 2.91
N LEU A 252 -2.38 -12.46 2.15
CA LEU A 252 -1.34 -13.49 2.23
C LEU A 252 -0.59 -13.39 3.56
N ALA A 253 -0.07 -12.20 3.91
CA ALA A 253 0.71 -12.00 5.12
C ALA A 253 -0.10 -12.34 6.39
N VAL A 254 -1.29 -11.73 6.52
CA VAL A 254 -2.17 -11.88 7.67
C VAL A 254 -2.81 -13.27 7.72
N GLY A 255 -3.21 -13.81 6.57
CA GLY A 255 -3.83 -15.14 6.46
C GLY A 255 -2.90 -16.26 6.89
N ILE A 256 -1.61 -16.21 6.49
CA ILE A 256 -0.60 -17.18 6.93
C ILE A 256 -0.37 -17.05 8.44
N ASP A 257 -0.26 -15.83 8.93
CA ASP A 257 0.07 -15.57 10.33
C ASP A 257 -1.05 -16.03 11.28
N TYR A 258 -2.30 -15.70 11.01
CA TYR A 258 -3.43 -16.15 11.81
C TYR A 258 -3.58 -17.67 11.82
N ALA A 259 -3.38 -18.29 10.68
CA ALA A 259 -3.36 -19.74 10.58
C ALA A 259 -2.18 -20.37 11.33
N LEU A 260 -1.00 -19.72 11.34
CA LEU A 260 0.17 -20.14 12.12
C LEU A 260 -0.14 -20.19 13.62
N PHE A 261 -0.80 -19.15 14.18
CA PHE A 261 -1.15 -19.11 15.60
C PHE A 261 -2.11 -20.24 15.99
N ILE A 262 -3.17 -20.44 15.24
CA ILE A 262 -4.15 -21.51 15.52
C ILE A 262 -3.50 -22.89 15.34
N MET A 263 -2.66 -23.07 14.30
CA MET A 263 -1.94 -24.32 14.05
C MET A 263 -0.94 -24.64 15.15
N SER A 264 -0.19 -23.65 15.63
CA SER A 264 0.78 -23.81 16.73
C SER A 264 0.07 -24.31 17.99
N ARG A 265 -1.05 -23.66 18.34
CA ARG A 265 -1.88 -24.05 19.49
C ARG A 265 -2.48 -25.43 19.31
N TYR A 266 -2.99 -25.76 18.13
CA TYR A 266 -3.52 -27.10 17.83
C TYR A 266 -2.45 -28.19 18.03
N GLN A 267 -1.24 -27.99 17.51
CA GLN A 267 -0.15 -28.95 17.70
C GLN A 267 0.21 -29.14 19.19
N HIS A 268 0.22 -28.04 19.95
CA HIS A 268 0.49 -28.09 21.39
C HIS A 268 -0.58 -28.91 22.13
N GLU A 269 -1.86 -28.67 21.89
CA GLU A 269 -2.98 -29.41 22.52
C GLU A 269 -2.97 -30.91 22.16
N VAL A 270 -2.67 -31.25 20.89
CA VAL A 270 -2.53 -32.66 20.45
C VAL A 270 -1.37 -33.36 21.17
N ARG A 271 -0.25 -32.67 21.40
CA ARG A 271 0.89 -33.22 22.15
C ARG A 271 0.61 -33.41 23.62
N GLN A 272 -0.28 -32.64 24.22
CA GLN A 272 -0.80 -32.84 25.57
C GLN A 272 -1.74 -34.05 25.69
N GLY A 273 -2.00 -34.77 24.58
CA GLY A 273 -2.80 -36.01 24.60
C GLY A 273 -4.30 -35.78 24.40
N ARG A 274 -4.73 -34.58 24.08
CA ARG A 274 -6.14 -34.27 23.76
C ARG A 274 -6.59 -34.97 22.49
N THR A 275 -7.90 -35.22 22.38
CA THR A 275 -8.46 -35.68 21.09
C THR A 275 -8.31 -34.61 20.01
N LEU A 276 -8.20 -35.02 18.74
CA LEU A 276 -8.00 -34.09 17.63
C LEU A 276 -9.15 -33.05 17.52
N GLU A 277 -10.36 -33.49 17.80
CA GLU A 277 -11.57 -32.66 17.82
C GLU A 277 -11.54 -31.60 18.93
N GLU A 278 -11.17 -32.03 20.15
CA GLU A 278 -11.04 -31.15 21.31
C GLU A 278 -9.88 -30.16 21.11
N ALA A 279 -8.74 -30.65 20.60
CA ALA A 279 -7.58 -29.82 20.28
C ALA A 279 -7.92 -28.71 19.28
N ALA A 280 -8.72 -29.01 18.24
CA ALA A 280 -9.19 -28.02 17.28
C ALA A 280 -10.13 -26.98 17.93
N GLY A 281 -11.08 -27.42 18.75
CA GLY A 281 -11.93 -26.54 19.52
C GLY A 281 -11.15 -25.61 20.45
N ARG A 282 -10.19 -26.18 21.24
CA ARG A 282 -9.34 -25.39 22.15
C ARG A 282 -8.46 -24.40 21.41
N ALA A 283 -7.84 -24.79 20.29
CA ALA A 283 -7.01 -23.92 19.49
C ALA A 283 -7.78 -22.70 18.96
N VAL A 284 -9.02 -22.92 18.45
CA VAL A 284 -9.87 -21.81 17.97
C VAL A 284 -10.44 -21.01 19.14
N GLY A 285 -10.79 -21.65 20.28
CA GLY A 285 -11.29 -20.95 21.46
C GLY A 285 -10.27 -20.07 22.17
N THR A 286 -8.96 -20.41 22.07
CA THR A 286 -7.88 -19.66 22.72
C THR A 286 -7.12 -18.78 21.70
N ALA A 287 -6.30 -19.36 20.83
CA ALA A 287 -5.56 -18.62 19.82
C ALA A 287 -6.50 -17.89 18.83
N GLY A 288 -7.66 -18.49 18.49
CA GLY A 288 -8.65 -17.84 17.63
C GLY A 288 -9.28 -16.59 18.25
N SER A 289 -9.42 -16.51 19.59
CA SER A 289 -9.84 -15.28 20.25
C SER A 289 -8.82 -14.15 20.03
N ALA A 290 -7.53 -14.44 20.18
CA ALA A 290 -6.47 -13.48 19.88
C ALA A 290 -6.49 -13.06 18.40
N VAL A 291 -6.72 -13.99 17.46
CA VAL A 291 -6.83 -13.73 16.03
C VAL A 291 -8.02 -12.81 15.71
N VAL A 292 -9.17 -12.98 16.38
CA VAL A 292 -10.33 -12.06 16.21
C VAL A 292 -9.97 -10.64 16.65
N PHE A 293 -9.32 -10.48 17.81
CA PHE A 293 -8.89 -9.15 18.27
C PHE A 293 -7.85 -8.54 17.35
N ALA A 294 -6.87 -9.32 16.94
CA ALA A 294 -5.84 -8.97 16.00
C ALA A 294 -6.43 -8.50 14.65
N GLY A 295 -7.30 -9.32 14.06
CA GLY A 295 -7.97 -8.96 12.82
C GLY A 295 -8.84 -7.70 12.95
N LEU A 296 -9.49 -7.51 14.11
CA LEU A 296 -10.29 -6.32 14.36
C LEU A 296 -9.42 -5.04 14.42
N THR A 297 -8.22 -5.10 15.01
CA THR A 297 -7.29 -3.97 15.03
C THR A 297 -6.83 -3.59 13.63
N VAL A 298 -6.52 -4.58 12.78
CA VAL A 298 -6.15 -4.35 11.37
C VAL A 298 -7.33 -3.76 10.59
N ILE A 299 -8.52 -4.32 10.74
CA ILE A 299 -9.74 -3.82 10.08
C ILE A 299 -10.02 -2.37 10.48
N ILE A 300 -9.91 -2.05 11.78
CA ILE A 300 -10.11 -0.68 12.29
C ILE A 300 -9.06 0.27 11.70
N ALA A 301 -7.80 -0.13 11.66
CA ALA A 301 -6.71 0.71 11.13
C ALA A 301 -6.88 1.00 9.64
N LEU A 302 -7.25 -0.02 8.86
CA LEU A 302 -7.50 0.11 7.43
C LEU A 302 -8.79 0.89 7.13
N ALA A 303 -9.89 0.59 7.84
CA ALA A 303 -11.13 1.35 7.71
C ALA A 303 -10.95 2.80 8.18
N GLY A 304 -10.03 3.07 9.09
CA GLY A 304 -9.65 4.40 9.54
C GLY A 304 -9.12 5.30 8.42
N LEU A 305 -8.62 4.73 7.30
CA LEU A 305 -8.23 5.50 6.11
C LEU A 305 -9.40 6.33 5.55
N SER A 306 -10.64 5.93 5.80
CA SER A 306 -11.82 6.73 5.41
C SER A 306 -11.94 8.08 6.14
N VAL A 307 -11.22 8.26 7.26
CA VAL A 307 -11.21 9.53 8.01
C VAL A 307 -10.45 10.63 7.26
N THR A 308 -9.58 10.25 6.32
CA THR A 308 -8.86 11.22 5.47
C THR A 308 -9.78 11.98 4.53
N GLY A 309 -10.99 11.48 4.24
CA GLY A 309 -11.89 12.04 3.22
C GLY A 309 -11.47 11.74 1.78
N ILE A 310 -10.33 11.10 1.58
CA ILE A 310 -9.75 10.83 0.25
C ILE A 310 -10.36 9.54 -0.30
N GLY A 311 -11.03 9.64 -1.45
CA GLY A 311 -11.82 8.55 -2.04
C GLY A 311 -11.03 7.27 -2.26
N PHE A 312 -9.91 7.34 -2.98
CA PHE A 312 -9.10 6.16 -3.29
C PHE A 312 -8.46 5.52 -2.05
N LEU A 313 -8.04 6.29 -1.04
CA LEU A 313 -7.54 5.73 0.22
C LEU A 313 -8.64 5.02 1.00
N THR A 314 -9.86 5.57 0.98
CA THR A 314 -11.03 4.92 1.58
C THR A 314 -11.30 3.58 0.93
N GLN A 315 -11.26 3.52 -0.39
CA GLN A 315 -11.48 2.29 -1.18
C GLN A 315 -10.39 1.25 -0.90
N MET A 316 -9.11 1.66 -0.94
CA MET A 316 -7.97 0.80 -0.61
C MET A 316 -8.06 0.27 0.82
N GLY A 317 -8.38 1.14 1.77
CA GLY A 317 -8.55 0.77 3.18
C GLY A 317 -9.69 -0.22 3.41
N LEU A 318 -10.85 0.01 2.83
CA LEU A 318 -12.01 -0.88 2.95
C LEU A 318 -11.79 -2.21 2.22
N GLY A 319 -11.15 -2.21 1.04
CA GLY A 319 -10.78 -3.42 0.31
C GLY A 319 -9.81 -4.30 1.11
N GLY A 320 -8.77 -3.68 1.68
CA GLY A 320 -7.83 -4.35 2.57
C GLY A 320 -8.51 -4.88 3.84
N ALA A 321 -9.34 -4.08 4.51
CA ALA A 321 -10.10 -4.47 5.69
C ALA A 321 -11.02 -5.67 5.40
N PHE A 322 -11.69 -5.67 4.25
CA PHE A 322 -12.54 -6.78 3.82
C PHE A 322 -11.72 -8.06 3.61
N THR A 323 -10.57 -7.98 2.94
CA THR A 323 -9.69 -9.13 2.72
C THR A 323 -9.17 -9.70 4.04
N VAL A 324 -8.82 -8.85 5.00
CA VAL A 324 -8.44 -9.28 6.35
C VAL A 324 -9.59 -9.95 7.07
N ALA A 325 -10.82 -9.43 6.96
CA ALA A 325 -12.00 -10.05 7.55
C ALA A 325 -12.25 -11.46 7.00
N ILE A 326 -12.12 -11.66 5.69
CA ILE A 326 -12.19 -12.99 5.06
C ILE A 326 -11.08 -13.91 5.57
N SER A 327 -9.85 -13.42 5.71
CA SER A 327 -8.71 -14.19 6.23
C SER A 327 -8.95 -14.68 7.67
N VAL A 328 -9.51 -13.82 8.54
CA VAL A 328 -9.94 -14.19 9.89
C VAL A 328 -11.00 -15.29 9.86
N LEU A 329 -12.05 -15.13 9.07
CA LEU A 329 -13.14 -16.12 8.97
C LEU A 329 -12.63 -17.48 8.47
N ILE A 330 -11.72 -17.48 7.51
CA ILE A 330 -11.09 -18.70 6.98
C ILE A 330 -10.20 -19.36 8.05
N ALA A 331 -9.41 -18.60 8.78
CA ALA A 331 -8.58 -19.13 9.86
C ALA A 331 -9.42 -19.78 10.96
N LEU A 332 -10.61 -19.24 11.28
CA LEU A 332 -11.50 -19.76 12.30
C LEU A 332 -12.39 -20.93 11.85
N THR A 333 -12.60 -21.10 10.55
CA THR A 333 -13.54 -22.10 10.01
C THR A 333 -12.91 -23.11 9.07
N LEU A 334 -12.28 -22.66 7.97
CA LEU A 334 -11.69 -23.53 6.97
C LEU A 334 -10.45 -24.25 7.51
N LEU A 335 -9.58 -23.58 8.27
CA LEU A 335 -8.40 -24.22 8.85
C LEU A 335 -8.76 -25.39 9.78
N PRO A 336 -9.69 -25.27 10.75
CA PRO A 336 -10.15 -26.42 11.54
C PRO A 336 -10.75 -27.54 10.69
N ALA A 337 -11.48 -27.21 9.61
CA ALA A 337 -12.02 -28.21 8.69
C ALA A 337 -10.88 -28.97 7.96
N LEU A 338 -9.85 -28.27 7.49
CA LEU A 338 -8.68 -28.87 6.87
C LEU A 338 -7.89 -29.75 7.85
N LEU A 339 -7.77 -29.34 9.12
CA LEU A 339 -7.19 -30.17 10.19
C LEU A 339 -8.00 -31.46 10.38
N GLY A 340 -9.33 -31.39 10.23
CA GLY A 340 -10.18 -32.58 10.24
C GLY A 340 -9.94 -33.55 9.09
N PHE A 341 -9.56 -33.05 7.89
CA PHE A 341 -9.16 -33.91 6.76
C PHE A 341 -7.77 -34.51 6.97
N ALA A 342 -6.82 -33.74 7.46
CA ALA A 342 -5.46 -34.17 7.66
C ALA A 342 -5.30 -35.16 8.83
N GLY A 343 -6.12 -35.04 9.87
CA GLY A 343 -6.10 -35.90 11.05
C GLY A 343 -4.71 -35.98 11.69
N ARG A 344 -4.24 -37.20 11.98
CA ARG A 344 -2.93 -37.45 12.61
C ARG A 344 -1.73 -37.11 11.71
N ARG A 345 -1.93 -36.94 10.40
CA ARG A 345 -0.81 -36.61 9.46
C ARG A 345 -0.14 -35.28 9.79
N VAL A 346 -0.85 -34.36 10.43
CA VAL A 346 -0.30 -33.08 10.90
C VAL A 346 0.84 -33.26 11.90
N THR A 347 0.79 -34.32 12.72
CA THR A 347 1.79 -34.61 13.75
C THR A 347 2.76 -35.72 13.36
N THR A 348 2.41 -36.60 12.39
CA THR A 348 3.22 -37.76 11.99
C THR A 348 4.04 -37.53 10.72
N GLY A 349 3.70 -36.55 9.89
CA GLY A 349 4.41 -36.20 8.64
C GLY A 349 5.71 -35.42 8.87
N ARG A 350 6.59 -35.90 9.75
CA ARG A 350 7.78 -35.18 10.21
C ARG A 350 8.95 -35.28 9.26
N LEU A 351 9.69 -34.18 9.16
CA LEU A 351 10.98 -34.15 8.47
C LEU A 351 12.02 -34.80 9.40
N SER A 352 12.62 -35.91 8.94
CA SER A 352 13.52 -36.79 9.76
C SER A 352 14.79 -36.10 10.26
N PHE A 353 15.18 -34.97 9.67
CA PHE A 353 16.35 -34.18 10.05
C PHE A 353 16.04 -33.09 11.11
N LEU A 354 14.77 -32.82 11.39
CA LEU A 354 14.35 -31.83 12.39
C LEU A 354 14.05 -32.53 13.73
N LYS A 355 14.71 -32.07 14.81
CA LYS A 355 14.40 -32.51 16.15
C LYS A 355 12.96 -32.21 16.52
N ASP A 356 12.29 -33.16 17.18
CA ASP A 356 10.95 -32.96 17.72
C ASP A 356 10.98 -31.81 18.74
N ARG A 357 10.34 -30.70 18.38
CA ARG A 357 10.24 -29.53 19.25
C ARG A 357 8.78 -29.06 19.26
N ASP A 358 8.25 -28.86 20.46
CA ASP A 358 6.97 -28.21 20.65
C ASP A 358 7.11 -26.71 20.28
N PRO A 359 6.28 -26.15 19.37
CA PRO A 359 6.33 -24.73 19.04
C PRO A 359 6.11 -23.81 20.25
N GLU A 360 5.25 -24.22 21.19
CA GLU A 360 4.93 -23.51 22.44
C GLU A 360 5.60 -24.11 23.68
N GLY A 361 6.40 -25.17 23.53
CA GLY A 361 7.05 -25.86 24.62
C GLY A 361 8.14 -24.99 25.25
N GLY A 362 7.97 -24.60 26.51
CA GLY A 362 8.92 -23.85 27.32
C GLY A 362 10.07 -24.74 27.83
N SER A 363 11.04 -25.12 26.98
CA SER A 363 12.26 -25.74 27.48
C SER A 363 13.13 -24.67 28.19
N GLU A 364 13.72 -25.01 29.34
CA GLU A 364 14.49 -24.08 30.18
C GLU A 364 15.70 -23.39 29.51
N ARG A 365 16.06 -23.76 28.28
CA ARG A 365 17.27 -23.28 27.56
C ARG A 365 17.04 -22.84 26.14
N THR A 366 15.93 -22.14 25.86
CA THR A 366 15.68 -21.57 24.49
C THR A 366 16.55 -20.34 24.24
N ASN A 367 16.89 -20.08 22.97
CA ASN A 367 17.58 -18.85 22.58
C ASN A 367 16.76 -17.59 22.93
N GLY A 368 15.42 -17.67 22.81
CA GLY A 368 14.52 -16.59 23.21
C GLY A 368 14.63 -16.26 24.71
N ARG A 369 14.70 -17.31 25.56
CA ARG A 369 14.90 -17.10 27.00
C ARG A 369 16.23 -16.43 27.31
N ARG A 370 17.34 -16.89 26.71
CA ARG A 370 18.66 -16.27 26.89
C ARG A 370 18.66 -14.80 26.42
N TRP A 371 18.00 -14.52 25.32
CA TRP A 371 17.90 -13.17 24.79
C TRP A 371 17.17 -12.23 25.75
N VAL A 372 15.98 -12.61 26.21
CA VAL A 372 15.19 -11.78 27.13
C VAL A 372 15.85 -11.64 28.51
N GLU A 373 16.53 -12.69 29.02
CA GLU A 373 17.33 -12.61 30.24
C GLU A 373 18.46 -11.59 30.10
N THR A 374 19.17 -11.60 28.95
CA THR A 374 20.23 -10.63 28.64
C THR A 374 19.68 -9.21 28.54
N THR A 375 18.59 -9.03 27.80
CA THR A 375 17.93 -7.72 27.62
C THR A 375 17.40 -7.18 28.96
N SER A 376 16.80 -8.04 29.79
CA SER A 376 16.30 -7.67 31.11
C SER A 376 17.45 -7.40 32.12
N ARG A 377 18.61 -8.05 31.96
CA ARG A 377 19.81 -7.78 32.76
C ARG A 377 20.43 -6.43 32.42
N PHE A 378 20.57 -6.14 31.12
CA PHE A 378 21.13 -4.89 30.56
C PHE A 378 20.02 -3.92 30.12
N ARG A 379 18.92 -3.83 30.87
CA ARG A 379 17.70 -3.11 30.51
C ARG A 379 17.91 -1.66 30.06
N TRP A 380 18.74 -0.88 30.77
CA TRP A 380 19.02 0.51 30.41
C TRP A 380 19.85 0.63 29.13
N PRO A 381 21.02 -0.05 29.01
CA PRO A 381 21.76 -0.07 27.75
C PRO A 381 20.94 -0.58 26.56
N ALA A 382 20.12 -1.63 26.73
CA ALA A 382 19.28 -2.17 25.67
C ALA A 382 18.19 -1.16 25.23
N LEU A 383 17.53 -0.50 26.18
CA LEU A 383 16.51 0.51 25.86
C LEU A 383 17.14 1.71 25.13
N VAL A 384 18.24 2.26 25.65
CA VAL A 384 18.91 3.40 25.04
C VAL A 384 19.47 3.06 23.67
N ALA A 385 20.11 1.91 23.52
CA ALA A 385 20.65 1.47 22.22
C ALA A 385 19.52 1.22 21.19
N GLY A 386 18.41 0.61 21.62
CA GLY A 386 17.25 0.38 20.76
C GLY A 386 16.61 1.69 20.26
N ILE A 387 16.38 2.64 21.17
CA ILE A 387 15.82 3.96 20.80
C ILE A 387 16.82 4.74 19.94
N ALA A 388 18.12 4.72 20.28
CA ALA A 388 19.12 5.41 19.48
C ALA A 388 19.22 4.84 18.06
N LEU A 389 19.21 3.50 17.92
CA LEU A 389 19.24 2.86 16.60
C LEU A 389 17.98 3.23 15.79
N ALA A 390 16.79 3.20 16.40
CA ALA A 390 15.57 3.62 15.75
C ALA A 390 15.62 5.10 15.32
N ALA A 391 16.08 5.98 16.21
CA ALA A 391 16.20 7.40 15.93
C ALA A 391 17.18 7.68 14.76
N ILE A 392 18.35 7.01 14.75
CA ILE A 392 19.33 7.13 13.66
C ILE A 392 18.73 6.64 12.34
N ALA A 393 18.07 5.50 12.34
CA ALA A 393 17.44 4.95 11.13
C ALA A 393 16.26 5.83 10.63
N SER A 394 15.67 6.66 11.50
CA SER A 394 14.59 7.58 11.14
C SER A 394 15.09 8.95 10.64
N ILE A 395 16.39 9.27 10.76
CA ILE A 395 16.94 10.58 10.31
C ILE A 395 16.58 10.91 8.86
N PRO A 396 16.66 9.96 7.88
CA PRO A 396 16.34 10.28 6.49
C PRO A 396 14.92 10.80 6.26
N VAL A 397 13.98 10.52 7.15
CA VAL A 397 12.58 11.02 7.04
C VAL A 397 12.54 12.55 6.95
N ALA A 398 13.49 13.25 7.58
CA ALA A 398 13.55 14.71 7.54
C ALA A 398 13.81 15.29 6.13
N SER A 399 14.32 14.49 5.20
CA SER A 399 14.54 14.86 3.79
C SER A 399 13.57 14.16 2.83
N MET A 400 12.50 13.56 3.35
CA MET A 400 11.52 12.84 2.54
C MET A 400 10.81 13.79 1.58
N GLN A 401 10.89 13.46 0.30
CA GLN A 401 10.15 14.13 -0.75
C GLN A 401 9.04 13.20 -1.23
N LEU A 402 7.85 13.74 -1.35
CA LEU A 402 6.67 13.03 -1.80
C LEU A 402 6.33 13.43 -3.24
N ALA A 403 6.13 12.44 -4.12
CA ALA A 403 5.69 12.68 -5.49
C ALA A 403 4.89 11.50 -6.05
N LEU A 404 4.27 11.71 -7.21
CA LEU A 404 3.77 10.63 -8.05
C LEU A 404 4.98 10.01 -8.78
N PRO A 405 5.10 8.67 -8.84
CA PRO A 405 6.09 8.04 -9.72
C PRO A 405 5.82 8.39 -11.18
N ASP A 406 6.86 8.79 -11.88
CA ASP A 406 6.87 9.08 -13.31
C ASP A 406 7.76 8.07 -14.07
N ASP A 407 7.88 8.23 -15.39
CA ASP A 407 8.71 7.35 -16.21
C ASP A 407 10.20 7.44 -15.88
N ALA A 408 10.65 8.51 -15.19
CA ALA A 408 12.01 8.60 -14.65
C ALA A 408 12.31 7.52 -13.60
N SER A 409 11.28 7.01 -12.93
CA SER A 409 11.40 5.99 -11.89
C SER A 409 11.39 4.55 -12.42
N LYS A 410 11.12 4.36 -13.72
CA LYS A 410 11.11 3.04 -14.37
C LYS A 410 12.52 2.47 -14.50
N PRO A 411 12.67 1.12 -14.63
CA PRO A 411 13.96 0.48 -14.80
C PRO A 411 14.74 1.01 -16.00
N ALA A 412 16.04 1.16 -15.85
CA ALA A 412 16.91 1.59 -16.95
C ALA A 412 16.80 0.61 -18.13
N GLY A 413 16.64 1.18 -19.34
CA GLY A 413 16.49 0.38 -20.57
C GLY A 413 15.07 -0.11 -20.83
N SER A 414 14.07 0.20 -20.00
CA SER A 414 12.68 0.07 -20.40
C SER A 414 12.31 1.17 -21.37
N ASP A 415 11.39 0.90 -22.30
CA ASP A 415 10.96 1.86 -23.33
C ASP A 415 10.47 3.16 -22.73
N ALA A 416 9.65 3.12 -21.69
CA ALA A 416 9.18 4.31 -21.00
C ALA A 416 10.34 5.14 -20.40
N ARG A 417 11.38 4.49 -19.85
CA ARG A 417 12.56 5.20 -19.34
C ARG A 417 13.40 5.78 -20.48
N VAL A 418 13.61 5.04 -21.55
CA VAL A 418 14.37 5.53 -22.73
C VAL A 418 13.64 6.71 -23.35
N ALA A 419 12.32 6.65 -23.49
CA ALA A 419 11.50 7.76 -23.98
C ALA A 419 11.64 8.99 -23.08
N TYR A 420 11.57 8.82 -21.75
CA TYR A 420 11.76 9.90 -20.80
C TYR A 420 13.13 10.56 -20.92
N ASP A 421 14.20 9.75 -20.97
CA ASP A 421 15.58 10.25 -21.07
C ASP A 421 15.82 10.97 -22.40
N LEU A 422 15.34 10.44 -23.54
CA LEU A 422 15.43 11.11 -24.84
C LEU A 422 14.71 12.46 -24.85
N ILE A 423 13.52 12.56 -24.24
CA ILE A 423 12.81 13.85 -24.11
C ILE A 423 13.59 14.79 -23.19
N ALA A 424 14.05 14.32 -22.03
CA ALA A 424 14.79 15.16 -21.07
C ALA A 424 16.08 15.72 -21.66
N ASP A 425 16.83 14.89 -22.39
CA ASP A 425 18.14 15.27 -22.97
C ASP A 425 18.03 16.25 -24.13
N ASN A 426 16.92 16.20 -24.90
CA ASN A 426 16.77 16.98 -26.13
C ASN A 426 15.80 18.17 -26.01
N PHE A 427 14.86 18.14 -25.06
CA PHE A 427 13.84 19.19 -24.87
C PHE A 427 13.85 19.79 -23.46
N GLY A 428 14.73 19.24 -22.56
CA GLY A 428 14.77 19.61 -21.16
C GLY A 428 13.86 18.70 -20.31
N ALA A 429 14.26 18.50 -19.04
CA ALA A 429 13.60 17.57 -18.12
C ALA A 429 12.10 17.92 -17.93
N GLY A 430 11.74 19.19 -17.89
CA GLY A 430 10.37 19.66 -17.71
C GLY A 430 9.41 19.36 -18.86
N ALA A 431 9.93 19.05 -20.06
CA ALA A 431 9.11 18.63 -21.19
C ALA A 431 8.37 17.29 -20.92
N ASN A 432 8.86 16.52 -19.94
CA ASN A 432 8.19 15.30 -19.49
C ASN A 432 6.94 15.55 -18.62
N GLY A 433 6.80 16.75 -18.04
CA GLY A 433 5.65 17.09 -17.20
C GLY A 433 5.28 18.56 -17.28
N PRO A 434 4.79 19.04 -18.44
CA PRO A 434 4.37 20.43 -18.58
C PRO A 434 3.19 20.72 -17.62
N LEU A 435 3.16 21.96 -17.13
CA LEU A 435 2.04 22.49 -16.36
C LEU A 435 1.02 23.11 -17.32
N ILE A 436 -0.25 22.97 -17.04
CA ILE A 436 -1.36 23.51 -17.81
C ILE A 436 -2.03 24.59 -16.96
N VAL A 437 -1.94 25.83 -17.38
CA VAL A 437 -2.68 26.94 -16.78
C VAL A 437 -3.99 27.13 -17.54
N VAL A 438 -5.09 26.82 -16.87
CA VAL A 438 -6.44 26.88 -17.40
C VAL A 438 -7.04 28.24 -17.05
N VAL A 439 -7.32 29.06 -18.02
CA VAL A 439 -7.95 30.39 -17.84
C VAL A 439 -9.45 30.28 -18.12
N ASP A 440 -10.24 30.29 -17.05
CA ASP A 440 -11.70 30.35 -17.09
C ASP A 440 -12.14 31.80 -17.27
N THR A 441 -12.68 32.11 -18.44
CA THR A 441 -13.07 33.47 -18.80
C THR A 441 -14.55 33.77 -18.62
N GLN A 442 -15.29 32.85 -17.93
CA GLN A 442 -16.75 32.99 -17.78
C GLN A 442 -17.18 34.30 -17.09
N GLY A 443 -16.33 34.87 -16.23
CA GLY A 443 -16.62 36.14 -15.53
C GLY A 443 -15.94 37.38 -16.15
N ALA A 444 -15.20 37.22 -17.26
CA ALA A 444 -14.42 38.29 -17.85
C ALA A 444 -15.25 39.14 -18.82
N ASP A 445 -15.17 40.45 -18.70
CA ASP A 445 -15.78 41.39 -19.65
C ASP A 445 -15.07 41.33 -21.03
N GLU A 446 -13.76 41.13 -21.02
CA GLU A 446 -12.91 40.98 -22.20
C GLU A 446 -12.08 39.67 -22.14
N PRO A 447 -12.67 38.54 -22.59
CA PRO A 447 -12.05 37.21 -22.47
C PRO A 447 -10.62 37.10 -23.03
N ALA A 448 -10.40 37.66 -24.26
CA ALA A 448 -9.10 37.63 -24.91
C ALA A 448 -8.04 38.43 -24.14
N ALA A 449 -8.39 39.59 -23.59
CA ALA A 449 -7.50 40.40 -22.78
C ALA A 449 -7.12 39.69 -21.44
N ALA A 450 -8.04 38.92 -20.87
CA ALA A 450 -7.76 38.13 -19.66
C ALA A 450 -6.76 37.02 -19.92
N VAL A 451 -6.87 36.32 -21.06
CA VAL A 451 -5.90 35.30 -21.50
C VAL A 451 -4.53 35.91 -21.79
N ASP A 452 -4.52 37.08 -22.43
CA ASP A 452 -3.27 37.82 -22.72
C ASP A 452 -2.58 38.29 -21.43
N ALA A 453 -3.37 38.78 -20.46
CA ALA A 453 -2.84 39.16 -19.13
C ALA A 453 -2.21 38.00 -18.41
N ALA A 454 -2.87 36.82 -18.41
CA ALA A 454 -2.33 35.60 -17.83
C ALA A 454 -1.03 35.16 -18.53
N THR A 455 -1.04 35.18 -19.87
CA THR A 455 0.14 34.83 -20.70
C THR A 455 1.32 35.76 -20.39
N THR A 456 1.05 37.08 -20.36
CA THR A 456 2.09 38.09 -20.08
C THR A 456 2.73 37.88 -18.72
N ARG A 457 1.92 37.61 -17.68
CA ARG A 457 2.46 37.31 -16.33
C ARG A 457 3.38 36.10 -16.33
N LEU A 458 2.98 35.00 -16.98
CA LEU A 458 3.82 33.82 -17.10
C LEU A 458 5.12 34.08 -17.84
N GLN A 459 5.08 34.90 -18.90
CA GLN A 459 6.27 35.31 -19.63
C GLN A 459 7.18 36.24 -18.81
N GLU A 460 6.60 37.13 -18.02
CA GLU A 460 7.35 37.97 -17.07
C GLU A 460 8.01 37.13 -15.97
N MET A 461 7.33 36.09 -15.47
CA MET A 461 7.92 35.13 -14.54
C MET A 461 9.08 34.37 -15.20
N ALA A 462 8.91 33.91 -16.44
CA ALA A 462 9.94 33.19 -17.18
C ALA A 462 11.19 34.07 -17.44
N ALA A 463 11.01 35.38 -17.58
CA ALA A 463 12.10 36.32 -17.80
C ALA A 463 12.89 36.70 -16.51
N GLN A 464 12.45 36.26 -15.33
CA GLN A 464 13.12 36.55 -14.07
C GLN A 464 14.38 35.67 -13.91
N ASP A 465 15.43 36.24 -13.39
CA ASP A 465 16.65 35.48 -13.08
C ASP A 465 16.38 34.40 -12.02
N GLY A 466 16.65 33.15 -12.39
CA GLY A 466 16.43 32.00 -11.49
C GLY A 466 15.03 31.38 -11.59
N SER A 467 14.21 31.82 -12.55
CA SER A 467 12.92 31.15 -12.84
C SER A 467 13.14 29.71 -13.32
N ASP A 468 12.29 28.82 -12.87
CA ASP A 468 12.25 27.42 -13.35
C ASP A 468 11.28 27.25 -14.55
N ILE A 469 11.00 28.30 -15.29
CA ILE A 469 10.21 28.24 -16.54
C ILE A 469 11.15 28.23 -17.73
N ALA A 470 11.17 27.09 -18.45
CA ALA A 470 11.94 26.97 -19.70
C ALA A 470 11.19 27.58 -20.91
N ALA A 471 9.87 27.40 -20.96
CA ALA A 471 9.05 27.96 -22.03
C ALA A 471 7.61 28.19 -21.58
N VAL A 472 6.98 29.21 -22.17
CA VAL A 472 5.54 29.46 -22.07
C VAL A 472 4.95 29.36 -23.48
N VAL A 473 4.07 28.39 -23.70
CA VAL A 473 3.34 28.23 -24.97
C VAL A 473 1.96 28.86 -24.77
N PRO A 474 1.71 30.01 -25.38
CA PRO A 474 0.45 30.73 -25.23
C PRO A 474 -0.71 29.99 -25.89
N ALA A 475 -1.94 30.27 -25.46
CA ALA A 475 -3.15 29.71 -26.06
C ALA A 475 -3.32 30.11 -27.54
N LEU A 476 -2.84 31.31 -27.92
CA LEU A 476 -2.77 31.78 -29.29
C LEU A 476 -1.31 31.79 -29.74
N THR A 477 -0.98 30.93 -30.71
CA THR A 477 0.39 30.75 -31.22
C THR A 477 0.73 31.52 -32.48
N SER A 478 -0.26 32.24 -33.05
CA SER A 478 -0.11 32.94 -34.34
C SER A 478 -0.76 34.31 -34.32
N ASP A 479 -0.04 35.32 -34.80
CA ASP A 479 -0.54 36.69 -34.96
C ASP A 479 -1.38 36.87 -36.27
N ALA A 480 -1.59 35.82 -37.04
CA ALA A 480 -2.40 35.89 -38.26
C ALA A 480 -3.86 36.25 -37.91
N PRO A 481 -4.49 37.21 -38.67
CA PRO A 481 -5.85 37.64 -38.37
C PRO A 481 -6.86 36.48 -38.34
N GLU A 482 -6.69 35.50 -39.21
CA GLU A 482 -7.57 34.32 -39.29
C GLU A 482 -7.44 33.45 -38.01
N ALA A 483 -6.23 33.30 -37.44
CA ALA A 483 -5.98 32.57 -36.19
C ALA A 483 -6.57 33.34 -35.00
N GLN A 484 -6.46 34.65 -34.98
CA GLN A 484 -7.06 35.50 -33.94
C GLN A 484 -8.60 35.41 -33.95
N GLU A 485 -9.22 35.46 -35.15
CA GLU A 485 -10.68 35.29 -35.27
C GLU A 485 -11.12 33.89 -34.82
N ALA A 486 -10.42 32.85 -35.23
CA ALA A 486 -10.71 31.46 -34.82
C ALA A 486 -10.56 31.29 -33.29
N PHE A 487 -9.51 31.84 -32.71
CA PHE A 487 -9.30 31.82 -31.28
C PHE A 487 -10.39 32.56 -30.50
N ALA A 488 -10.78 33.76 -30.98
CA ALA A 488 -11.86 34.53 -30.37
C ALA A 488 -13.21 33.79 -30.41
N GLN A 489 -13.53 33.12 -31.53
CA GLN A 489 -14.73 32.28 -31.66
C GLN A 489 -14.67 31.08 -30.73
N GLN A 490 -13.51 30.41 -30.63
CA GLN A 490 -13.31 29.28 -29.70
C GLN A 490 -13.45 29.73 -28.24
N LEU A 491 -12.88 30.87 -27.90
CA LEU A 491 -12.95 31.45 -26.57
C LEU A 491 -14.38 31.87 -26.19
N GLU A 492 -15.16 32.42 -27.13
CA GLU A 492 -16.57 32.72 -26.91
C GLU A 492 -17.41 31.45 -26.72
N ALA A 493 -17.09 30.37 -27.45
CA ALA A 493 -17.82 29.10 -27.38
C ALA A 493 -17.50 28.31 -26.11
N LEU A 494 -16.21 28.20 -25.74
CA LEU A 494 -15.74 27.37 -24.64
C LEU A 494 -15.61 28.14 -23.32
N GLN A 495 -15.47 29.47 -23.37
CA GLN A 495 -15.15 30.34 -22.23
C GLN A 495 -13.93 29.85 -21.44
N LEU A 496 -12.98 29.21 -22.13
CA LEU A 496 -11.83 28.56 -21.60
C LEU A 496 -10.65 28.68 -22.55
N ALA A 497 -9.46 28.95 -22.01
CA ALA A 497 -8.19 28.83 -22.71
C ALA A 497 -7.15 28.09 -21.87
N THR A 498 -6.21 27.40 -22.52
CA THR A 498 -5.12 26.71 -21.86
C THR A 498 -3.78 27.31 -22.29
N ILE A 499 -2.91 27.57 -21.32
CA ILE A 499 -1.54 28.02 -21.53
C ILE A 499 -0.64 26.92 -20.99
N THR A 500 0.30 26.44 -21.82
CA THR A 500 1.24 25.41 -21.37
C THR A 500 2.52 26.07 -20.88
N VAL A 501 2.93 25.73 -19.66
CA VAL A 501 4.19 26.14 -19.05
C VAL A 501 5.09 24.93 -18.97
N VAL A 502 6.23 25.00 -19.64
CA VAL A 502 7.27 23.96 -19.59
C VAL A 502 8.27 24.34 -18.49
N PRO A 503 8.37 23.56 -17.39
CA PRO A 503 9.38 23.82 -16.38
C PRO A 503 10.80 23.58 -16.90
N GLY A 504 11.80 24.16 -16.23
CA GLY A 504 13.21 23.86 -16.49
C GLY A 504 13.67 22.53 -15.86
N SER A 505 13.03 22.16 -14.75
CA SER A 505 13.31 20.93 -13.99
C SER A 505 12.25 19.86 -14.27
N GLY A 506 12.54 18.61 -13.84
CA GLY A 506 11.65 17.47 -14.05
C GLY A 506 10.36 17.52 -13.21
N PRO A 507 9.33 16.75 -13.59
CA PRO A 507 8.01 16.81 -12.95
C PRO A 507 8.01 16.44 -11.46
N SER A 508 8.97 15.64 -11.01
CA SER A 508 9.11 15.23 -9.61
C SER A 508 10.04 16.11 -8.79
N ASP A 509 10.72 17.09 -9.42
CA ASP A 509 11.69 17.95 -8.78
C ASP A 509 11.05 18.97 -7.84
N GLN A 510 11.78 19.38 -6.81
CA GLN A 510 11.31 20.34 -5.83
C GLN A 510 11.08 21.73 -6.44
N SER A 511 11.92 22.14 -7.40
CA SER A 511 11.77 23.41 -8.11
C SER A 511 10.49 23.48 -8.92
N THR A 512 10.08 22.39 -9.59
CA THR A 512 8.80 22.34 -10.31
C THR A 512 7.61 22.42 -9.35
N LYS A 513 7.72 21.82 -8.16
CA LYS A 513 6.67 21.92 -7.13
C LYS A 513 6.53 23.35 -6.59
N GLU A 514 7.66 24.03 -6.39
CA GLU A 514 7.69 25.45 -6.00
C GLU A 514 7.12 26.33 -7.10
N LEU A 515 7.44 26.03 -8.35
CA LEU A 515 6.88 26.74 -9.52
C LEU A 515 5.35 26.68 -9.58
N VAL A 516 4.74 25.54 -9.23
CA VAL A 516 3.27 25.44 -9.17
C VAL A 516 2.69 26.46 -8.17
N ALA A 517 3.31 26.62 -7.00
CA ALA A 517 2.88 27.58 -6.00
C ALA A 517 3.10 29.03 -6.49
N ASP A 518 4.26 29.31 -7.09
CA ASP A 518 4.60 30.62 -7.61
C ASP A 518 3.64 31.08 -8.74
N ILE A 519 3.25 30.16 -9.63
CA ILE A 519 2.25 30.45 -10.68
C ILE A 519 0.90 30.77 -10.06
N ARG A 520 0.45 30.00 -9.06
CA ARG A 520 -0.81 30.24 -8.36
C ARG A 520 -0.82 31.61 -7.68
N ASP A 521 0.26 31.95 -6.98
CA ASP A 521 0.41 33.24 -6.34
C ASP A 521 0.39 34.40 -7.37
N ALA A 522 1.07 34.23 -8.49
CA ALA A 522 1.05 35.23 -9.57
C ALA A 522 -0.32 35.41 -10.25
N MET A 523 -1.15 34.38 -10.26
CA MET A 523 -2.50 34.41 -10.81
C MET A 523 -3.58 34.83 -9.82
N ALA A 524 -3.25 34.95 -8.54
CA ALA A 524 -4.22 35.22 -7.46
C ALA A 524 -5.03 36.51 -7.65
N ASP A 525 -4.44 37.55 -8.23
CA ASP A 525 -5.09 38.86 -8.46
C ASP A 525 -5.82 38.93 -9.79
N LEU A 526 -5.68 37.95 -10.69
CA LEU A 526 -6.29 37.95 -12.02
C LEU A 526 -7.84 38.14 -12.03
N PRO A 527 -8.58 37.49 -11.09
CA PRO A 527 -10.02 37.65 -10.99
C PRO A 527 -10.44 39.10 -10.66
N GLY A 528 -9.68 39.79 -9.83
CA GLY A 528 -9.95 41.18 -9.46
C GLY A 528 -9.70 42.17 -10.58
N GLU A 529 -8.80 41.88 -11.50
CA GLU A 529 -8.40 42.75 -12.58
C GLU A 529 -9.22 42.52 -13.88
N THR A 530 -9.50 41.24 -14.19
CA THR A 530 -10.07 40.84 -15.47
C THR A 530 -11.42 40.13 -15.36
N GLY A 531 -11.79 39.69 -14.16
CA GLY A 531 -12.95 38.82 -13.92
C GLY A 531 -12.73 37.35 -14.29
N ALA A 532 -11.57 36.98 -14.89
CA ALA A 532 -11.22 35.61 -15.20
C ALA A 532 -10.50 34.91 -14.03
N ARG A 533 -10.62 33.58 -13.95
CA ARG A 533 -9.83 32.77 -13.01
C ARG A 533 -8.79 31.97 -13.77
N ALA A 534 -7.59 31.85 -13.21
CA ALA A 534 -6.58 30.94 -13.72
C ALA A 534 -6.35 29.82 -12.70
N LEU A 535 -6.35 28.58 -13.16
CA LEU A 535 -6.17 27.38 -12.36
C LEU A 535 -5.01 26.58 -12.94
N VAL A 536 -4.18 26.00 -12.06
CA VAL A 536 -2.99 25.24 -12.46
C VAL A 536 -3.26 23.75 -12.38
N SER A 537 -3.08 23.04 -13.49
CA SER A 537 -3.18 21.59 -13.61
C SER A 537 -1.94 20.98 -14.27
N GLY A 538 -1.99 19.71 -14.56
CA GLY A 538 -0.87 18.88 -15.04
C GLY A 538 -0.41 17.90 -13.97
N GLN A 539 0.32 16.86 -14.38
CA GLN A 539 0.73 15.76 -13.51
C GLN A 539 1.41 16.23 -12.22
N THR A 540 2.31 17.20 -12.32
CA THR A 540 3.00 17.77 -11.15
C THR A 540 2.05 18.52 -10.23
N ALA A 541 1.16 19.36 -10.77
CA ALA A 541 0.21 20.13 -9.97
C ALA A 541 -0.75 19.20 -9.19
N VAL A 542 -1.28 18.18 -9.87
CA VAL A 542 -2.10 17.13 -9.24
C VAL A 542 -1.33 16.43 -8.13
N GLY A 543 -0.07 16.04 -8.39
CA GLY A 543 0.79 15.41 -7.38
C GLY A 543 1.07 16.30 -6.17
N VAL A 544 1.25 17.60 -6.37
CA VAL A 544 1.45 18.59 -5.30
C VAL A 544 0.19 18.74 -4.44
N ASP A 545 -0.97 18.88 -5.08
CA ASP A 545 -2.25 19.05 -4.38
C ASP A 545 -2.60 17.82 -3.54
N ILE A 546 -2.44 16.61 -4.11
CA ILE A 546 -2.66 15.37 -3.39
C ILE A 546 -1.68 15.24 -2.22
N ALA A 547 -0.39 15.56 -2.42
CA ALA A 547 0.61 15.48 -1.36
C ALA A 547 0.30 16.45 -0.20
N ASN A 548 -0.20 17.65 -0.51
CA ASN A 548 -0.63 18.64 0.49
C ASN A 548 -1.84 18.14 1.28
N GLU A 549 -2.89 17.66 0.60
CA GLU A 549 -4.10 17.13 1.23
C GLU A 549 -3.78 15.93 2.14
N LEU A 550 -2.90 15.04 1.67
CA LEU A 550 -2.43 13.90 2.47
C LEU A 550 -1.64 14.35 3.70
N THR A 551 -0.81 15.38 3.57
CA THR A 551 -0.01 15.92 4.67
C THR A 551 -0.93 16.53 5.73
N ASP A 552 -1.98 17.21 5.33
CA ASP A 552 -2.97 17.82 6.23
C ASP A 552 -3.88 16.78 6.89
N ALA A 553 -4.25 15.72 6.16
CA ALA A 553 -5.05 14.63 6.70
C ALA A 553 -4.27 13.68 7.63
N PHE A 554 -2.95 13.55 7.47
CA PHE A 554 -2.12 12.59 8.18
C PHE A 554 -2.16 12.72 9.71
N PRO A 555 -2.03 13.92 10.33
CA PRO A 555 -2.12 14.07 11.79
C PRO A 555 -3.47 13.62 12.34
N VAL A 556 -4.57 13.96 11.68
CA VAL A 556 -5.92 13.58 12.10
C VAL A 556 -6.08 12.07 12.04
N TYR A 557 -5.67 11.46 10.93
CA TYR A 557 -5.65 10.01 10.75
C TYR A 557 -4.83 9.31 11.86
N LEU A 558 -3.63 9.80 12.12
CA LEU A 558 -2.74 9.22 13.14
C LEU A 558 -3.38 9.28 14.53
N VAL A 559 -3.97 10.42 14.91
CA VAL A 559 -4.64 10.57 16.20
C VAL A 559 -5.83 9.62 16.33
N VAL A 560 -6.64 9.49 15.29
CA VAL A 560 -7.82 8.60 15.31
C VAL A 560 -7.40 7.15 15.42
N VAL A 561 -6.47 6.69 14.56
CA VAL A 561 -6.03 5.29 14.53
C VAL A 561 -5.31 4.90 15.81
N VAL A 562 -4.33 5.70 16.24
CA VAL A 562 -3.59 5.45 17.49
C VAL A 562 -4.51 5.56 18.69
N GLY A 563 -5.43 6.56 18.71
CA GLY A 563 -6.39 6.76 19.79
C GLY A 563 -7.35 5.57 19.96
N MET A 564 -7.91 5.07 18.85
CA MET A 564 -8.81 3.90 18.87
C MET A 564 -8.08 2.64 19.36
N ALA A 565 -6.84 2.47 18.93
CA ALA A 565 -6.04 1.34 19.39
C ALA A 565 -5.63 1.43 20.85
N VAL A 566 -5.20 2.58 21.31
CA VAL A 566 -4.92 2.80 22.72
C VAL A 566 -6.16 2.46 23.55
N PHE A 567 -7.34 2.91 23.11
CA PHE A 567 -8.61 2.58 23.76
C PHE A 567 -8.85 1.04 23.80
N LEU A 568 -8.68 0.36 22.66
CA LEU A 568 -8.86 -1.08 22.57
C LEU A 568 -7.86 -1.84 23.42
N LEU A 569 -6.58 -1.44 23.43
CA LEU A 569 -5.54 -2.06 24.24
C LEU A 569 -5.75 -1.79 25.75
N ILE A 570 -6.30 -0.63 26.13
CA ILE A 570 -6.70 -0.37 27.54
C ILE A 570 -7.78 -1.39 27.93
N ALA A 571 -8.75 -1.62 27.08
CA ALA A 571 -9.81 -2.58 27.32
C ALA A 571 -9.26 -4.02 27.50
N VAL A 572 -8.30 -4.40 26.64
CA VAL A 572 -7.66 -5.71 26.66
C VAL A 572 -6.77 -5.91 27.89
N PHE A 573 -5.83 -5.00 28.11
CA PHE A 573 -4.76 -5.19 29.11
C PHE A 573 -5.08 -4.59 30.49
N ARG A 574 -6.14 -3.79 30.60
CA ARG A 574 -6.47 -3.07 31.84
C ARG A 574 -5.26 -2.33 32.43
N SER A 575 -4.52 -1.66 31.57
CA SER A 575 -3.31 -0.90 31.88
C SER A 575 -3.25 0.33 30.99
N ILE A 576 -2.68 1.45 31.49
CA ILE A 576 -2.38 2.63 30.66
C ILE A 576 -0.98 2.51 30.04
N TRP A 577 -0.03 1.94 30.76
CA TRP A 577 1.36 1.90 30.32
C TRP A 577 1.58 0.97 29.12
N VAL A 578 0.83 -0.13 29.04
CA VAL A 578 0.96 -1.09 27.92
C VAL A 578 0.56 -0.43 26.59
N PRO A 579 -0.61 0.21 26.43
CA PRO A 579 -0.95 0.92 25.21
C PRO A 579 -0.01 2.07 24.86
N VAL A 580 0.41 2.87 25.85
CA VAL A 580 1.34 3.98 25.60
C VAL A 580 2.67 3.47 25.04
N LYS A 581 3.26 2.45 25.65
CA LYS A 581 4.51 1.86 25.10
C LYS A 581 4.31 1.24 23.72
N ALA A 582 3.14 0.64 23.47
CA ALA A 582 2.82 0.04 22.17
C ALA A 582 2.73 1.11 21.08
N ALA A 583 2.04 2.22 21.36
CA ALA A 583 1.95 3.36 20.44
C ALA A 583 3.32 3.97 20.15
N LEU A 584 4.14 4.20 21.17
CA LEU A 584 5.50 4.74 20.98
C LEU A 584 6.40 3.76 20.20
N GLY A 585 6.32 2.46 20.49
CA GLY A 585 7.06 1.44 19.76
C GLY A 585 6.65 1.39 18.29
N PHE A 586 5.36 1.47 18.02
CA PHE A 586 4.82 1.54 16.67
C PHE A 586 5.35 2.76 15.90
N LEU A 587 5.30 3.96 16.50
CA LEU A 587 5.83 5.18 15.86
C LEU A 587 7.32 5.07 15.54
N LEU A 588 8.10 4.42 16.40
CA LEU A 588 9.51 4.13 16.11
C LEU A 588 9.65 3.18 14.90
N SER A 589 8.81 2.14 14.80
CA SER A 589 8.84 1.22 13.67
C SER A 589 8.47 1.91 12.35
N VAL A 590 7.46 2.78 12.36
CA VAL A 590 7.10 3.62 11.18
C VAL A 590 8.26 4.54 10.80
N GLY A 591 8.86 5.23 11.78
CA GLY A 591 10.01 6.11 11.51
C GLY A 591 11.19 5.37 10.89
N VAL A 592 11.54 4.19 11.41
CA VAL A 592 12.61 3.33 10.84
C VAL A 592 12.25 2.90 9.41
N SER A 593 11.01 2.50 9.18
CA SER A 593 10.56 2.04 7.87
C SER A 593 10.62 3.16 6.83
N LEU A 594 10.02 4.32 7.14
CA LEU A 594 10.09 5.49 6.24
C LEU A 594 11.53 5.95 6.03
N GLY A 595 12.34 6.00 7.11
CA GLY A 595 13.75 6.39 6.98
C GLY A 595 14.56 5.45 6.10
N ALA A 596 14.34 4.14 6.22
CA ALA A 596 14.97 3.16 5.34
C ALA A 596 14.50 3.30 3.89
N THR A 597 13.21 3.59 3.68
CA THR A 597 12.65 3.81 2.34
C THR A 597 13.28 5.04 1.69
N VAL A 598 13.37 6.15 2.41
CA VAL A 598 14.07 7.36 1.91
C VAL A 598 15.54 7.07 1.59
N ALA A 599 16.23 6.36 2.49
CA ALA A 599 17.64 6.05 2.29
C ALA A 599 17.88 5.17 1.04
N VAL A 600 16.97 4.25 0.74
CA VAL A 600 17.11 3.33 -0.40
C VAL A 600 16.60 3.96 -1.70
N PHE A 601 15.37 4.46 -1.72
CA PHE A 601 14.72 4.93 -2.94
C PHE A 601 15.13 6.35 -3.32
N GLN A 602 15.29 7.25 -2.33
CA GLN A 602 15.61 8.65 -2.61
C GLN A 602 17.12 8.94 -2.56
N TRP A 603 17.87 8.30 -1.62
CA TRP A 603 19.33 8.51 -1.52
C TRP A 603 20.12 7.44 -2.28
N GLY A 604 19.49 6.37 -2.78
CA GLY A 604 20.12 5.33 -3.56
C GLY A 604 20.98 4.33 -2.75
N TRP A 605 20.84 4.28 -1.41
CA TRP A 605 21.58 3.31 -0.62
C TRP A 605 21.10 1.88 -0.93
N LEU A 606 22.05 0.98 -1.24
CA LEU A 606 21.74 -0.40 -1.59
C LEU A 606 20.78 -0.56 -2.79
N SER A 607 20.64 0.46 -3.63
CA SER A 607 19.74 0.46 -4.80
C SER A 607 19.97 -0.75 -5.71
N SER A 608 21.22 -1.13 -5.95
CA SER A 608 21.60 -2.30 -6.75
C SER A 608 21.07 -3.64 -6.21
N LEU A 609 20.79 -3.73 -4.90
CA LEU A 609 20.22 -4.96 -4.29
C LEU A 609 18.74 -5.16 -4.68
N LEU A 610 18.03 -4.07 -4.94
CA LEU A 610 16.62 -4.07 -5.34
C LEU A 610 16.43 -3.87 -6.85
N GLY A 611 17.52 -3.82 -7.61
CA GLY A 611 17.46 -3.53 -9.04
C GLY A 611 16.96 -2.12 -9.32
N LEU A 612 17.30 -1.16 -8.46
CA LEU A 612 16.99 0.25 -8.67
C LEU A 612 18.18 0.91 -9.36
N ASP A 613 18.01 1.29 -10.61
CA ASP A 613 19.05 1.96 -11.39
C ASP A 613 19.04 3.48 -11.19
N THR A 614 17.92 4.01 -10.71
CA THR A 614 17.71 5.44 -10.46
C THR A 614 17.07 5.69 -9.11
N THR A 615 17.31 6.87 -8.56
CA THR A 615 16.64 7.36 -7.36
C THR A 615 15.33 8.02 -7.73
N SER A 616 14.32 7.86 -6.88
CA SER A 616 13.01 8.50 -7.05
C SER A 616 12.51 9.03 -5.71
N PRO A 617 11.65 10.05 -5.71
CA PRO A 617 10.91 10.45 -4.51
C PRO A 617 10.05 9.30 -3.98
N VAL A 618 9.69 9.40 -2.70
CA VAL A 618 8.77 8.45 -2.07
C VAL A 618 7.35 8.71 -2.56
N ILE A 619 6.63 7.65 -2.93
CA ILE A 619 5.23 7.80 -3.35
C ILE A 619 4.39 8.44 -2.23
N PHE A 620 3.59 9.44 -2.58
CA PHE A 620 2.84 10.27 -1.62
C PHE A 620 1.87 9.48 -0.72
N ILE A 621 1.30 8.36 -1.18
CA ILE A 621 0.37 7.52 -0.40
C ILE A 621 1.07 6.70 0.68
N LEU A 622 2.39 6.46 0.55
CA LEU A 622 3.12 5.51 1.40
C LEU A 622 3.04 5.83 2.89
N PRO A 623 3.26 7.07 3.37
CA PRO A 623 3.27 7.35 4.81
C PRO A 623 1.95 6.98 5.49
N ILE A 624 0.82 7.32 4.89
CA ILE A 624 -0.52 7.04 5.43
C ILE A 624 -0.81 5.54 5.37
N LEU A 625 -0.61 4.93 4.20
CA LEU A 625 -0.88 3.52 3.97
C LEU A 625 -0.01 2.63 4.85
N LEU A 626 1.31 2.91 4.90
CA LEU A 626 2.25 2.21 5.76
C LEU A 626 1.85 2.30 7.24
N THR A 627 1.44 3.49 7.69
CA THR A 627 1.00 3.70 9.07
C THR A 627 -0.20 2.83 9.39
N GLY A 628 -1.21 2.78 8.53
CA GLY A 628 -2.40 1.95 8.74
C GLY A 628 -2.10 0.45 8.77
N ILE A 629 -1.36 -0.03 7.78
CA ILE A 629 -1.05 -1.45 7.64
C ILE A 629 -0.11 -1.90 8.77
N LEU A 630 0.99 -1.19 8.96
CA LEU A 630 1.98 -1.55 9.98
C LEU A 630 1.40 -1.46 11.39
N PHE A 631 0.48 -0.49 11.63
CA PHE A 631 -0.22 -0.39 12.90
C PHE A 631 -1.04 -1.65 13.19
N GLY A 632 -1.87 -2.09 12.23
CA GLY A 632 -2.64 -3.31 12.36
C GLY A 632 -1.76 -4.52 12.69
N LEU A 633 -0.73 -4.76 11.87
CA LEU A 633 0.22 -5.85 12.04
C LEU A 633 1.02 -5.76 13.34
N ALA A 634 1.37 -4.55 13.75
CA ALA A 634 2.11 -4.34 14.99
C ALA A 634 1.25 -4.65 16.22
N MET A 635 -0.04 -4.35 16.22
CA MET A 635 -0.88 -4.61 17.39
C MET A 635 -1.13 -6.09 17.64
N ASP A 636 -1.16 -6.92 16.62
CA ASP A 636 -1.39 -8.37 16.71
C ASP A 636 -0.37 -9.06 17.61
N TYR A 637 0.90 -8.80 17.38
CA TYR A 637 1.98 -9.39 18.18
C TYR A 637 2.07 -8.76 19.56
N GLU A 638 1.71 -7.51 19.72
CA GLU A 638 1.65 -6.86 21.02
C GLU A 638 0.63 -7.56 21.92
N VAL A 639 -0.56 -7.84 21.37
CA VAL A 639 -1.60 -8.57 22.08
C VAL A 639 -1.07 -9.95 22.48
N PHE A 640 -0.53 -10.71 21.54
CA PHE A 640 -0.09 -12.08 21.79
C PHE A 640 1.05 -12.17 22.82
N LEU A 641 2.06 -11.29 22.71
CA LEU A 641 3.22 -11.31 23.59
C LEU A 641 2.89 -10.85 25.03
N VAL A 642 2.16 -9.74 25.13
CA VAL A 642 1.88 -9.09 26.42
C VAL A 642 0.81 -9.87 27.20
N THR A 643 -0.12 -10.52 26.50
CA THR A 643 -1.13 -11.36 27.14
C THR A 643 -0.47 -12.52 27.92
N ARG A 644 0.52 -13.21 27.34
CA ARG A 644 1.28 -14.25 28.05
C ARG A 644 2.07 -13.74 29.24
N MET A 645 2.60 -12.51 29.15
CA MET A 645 3.30 -11.88 30.28
C MET A 645 2.32 -11.53 31.41
N ARG A 646 1.11 -11.08 31.06
CA ARG A 646 0.06 -10.76 32.00
C ARG A 646 -0.47 -12.01 32.71
N GLU A 647 -0.69 -13.09 31.96
CA GLU A 647 -1.08 -14.39 32.51
C GLU A 647 -0.13 -14.84 33.62
N ALA A 648 1.18 -14.86 33.33
CA ALA A 648 2.20 -15.23 34.32
C ALA A 648 2.18 -14.29 35.57
N TYR A 649 1.95 -12.99 35.35
CA TYR A 649 1.87 -12.01 36.44
C TYR A 649 0.62 -12.20 37.31
N VAL A 650 -0.55 -12.42 36.72
CA VAL A 650 -1.81 -12.65 37.47
C VAL A 650 -1.74 -13.91 38.30
N HIS A 651 -1.02 -14.95 37.84
CA HIS A 651 -0.75 -16.18 38.61
C HIS A 651 0.32 -16.02 39.71
N GLY A 652 0.75 -14.81 40.02
CA GLY A 652 1.62 -14.48 41.13
C GLY A 652 3.14 -14.52 40.83
N THR A 653 3.50 -14.63 39.54
CA THR A 653 4.91 -14.53 39.15
C THR A 653 5.36 -13.05 39.26
N PRO A 654 6.51 -12.72 39.86
CA PRO A 654 7.03 -11.36 39.92
C PRO A 654 7.14 -10.75 38.54
N ALA A 655 6.80 -9.46 38.37
CA ALA A 655 6.67 -8.80 37.04
C ALA A 655 7.86 -9.05 36.11
N ARG A 656 9.09 -8.95 36.60
CA ARG A 656 10.30 -9.23 35.82
C ARG A 656 10.39 -10.68 35.33
N GLN A 657 10.01 -11.62 36.15
CA GLN A 657 10.05 -13.04 35.83
C GLN A 657 8.89 -13.37 34.87
N ALA A 658 7.73 -12.75 35.05
CA ALA A 658 6.57 -12.85 34.14
C ALA A 658 6.92 -12.38 32.71
N VAL A 659 7.72 -11.30 32.58
CA VAL A 659 8.25 -10.86 31.28
C VAL A 659 9.15 -11.92 30.65
N ILE A 660 10.07 -12.52 31.44
CA ILE A 660 11.00 -13.55 30.93
C ILE A 660 10.23 -14.80 30.49
N ASP A 661 9.32 -15.27 31.34
CA ASP A 661 8.59 -16.52 31.07
C ASP A 661 7.60 -16.37 29.94
N GLY A 662 6.81 -15.27 29.91
CA GLY A 662 5.87 -14.97 28.81
C GLY A 662 6.59 -14.82 27.47
N PHE A 663 7.73 -14.11 27.45
CA PHE A 663 8.54 -13.96 26.23
C PHE A 663 9.14 -15.30 25.77
N ALA A 664 9.67 -16.11 26.67
CA ALA A 664 10.30 -17.38 26.33
C ALA A 664 9.35 -18.37 25.62
N HIS A 665 8.07 -18.34 25.99
CA HIS A 665 7.04 -19.17 25.36
C HIS A 665 6.60 -18.63 23.99
N SER A 666 6.55 -17.31 23.82
CA SER A 666 6.01 -16.67 22.60
C SER A 666 7.07 -16.37 21.53
N ALA A 667 8.34 -16.17 21.92
CA ALA A 667 9.39 -15.67 21.04
C ALA A 667 9.57 -16.45 19.73
N ARG A 668 9.44 -17.77 19.77
CA ARG A 668 9.63 -18.62 18.59
C ARG A 668 8.54 -18.40 17.55
N VAL A 669 7.29 -18.34 18.00
CA VAL A 669 6.14 -18.15 17.10
C VAL A 669 6.18 -16.74 16.53
N VAL A 670 6.48 -15.72 17.35
CA VAL A 670 6.61 -14.32 16.91
C VAL A 670 7.74 -14.15 15.89
N VAL A 671 8.92 -14.79 16.11
CA VAL A 671 10.02 -14.73 15.12
C VAL A 671 9.62 -15.41 13.81
N ALA A 672 9.01 -16.59 13.89
CA ALA A 672 8.58 -17.30 12.69
C ALA A 672 7.58 -16.46 11.87
N ALA A 673 6.59 -15.90 12.53
CA ALA A 673 5.59 -15.04 11.92
C ALA A 673 6.21 -13.77 11.31
N ALA A 674 7.11 -13.10 12.04
CA ALA A 674 7.82 -11.94 11.51
C ALA A 674 8.65 -12.27 10.26
N VAL A 675 9.40 -13.37 10.27
CA VAL A 675 10.20 -13.80 9.10
C VAL A 675 9.31 -14.18 7.92
N ILE A 676 8.15 -14.81 8.16
CA ILE A 676 7.17 -15.11 7.11
C ILE A 676 6.65 -13.82 6.46
N MET A 677 6.19 -12.86 7.28
CA MET A 677 5.69 -11.59 6.76
C MET A 677 6.76 -10.78 6.04
N MET A 678 7.98 -10.72 6.62
CA MET A 678 9.11 -10.10 5.93
C MET A 678 9.38 -10.77 4.57
N GLY A 679 9.30 -12.11 4.51
CA GLY A 679 9.49 -12.85 3.26
C GLY A 679 8.41 -12.56 2.23
N VAL A 680 7.14 -12.47 2.66
CA VAL A 680 6.02 -12.13 1.78
C VAL A 680 6.19 -10.69 1.25
N PHE A 681 6.40 -9.71 2.12
CA PHE A 681 6.56 -8.31 1.71
C PHE A 681 7.84 -8.08 0.89
N ALA A 682 8.94 -8.77 1.23
CA ALA A 682 10.16 -8.73 0.45
C ALA A 682 9.97 -9.33 -0.96
N GLY A 683 9.06 -10.31 -1.13
CA GLY A 683 8.65 -10.78 -2.45
C GLY A 683 8.11 -9.64 -3.30
N PHE A 684 7.19 -8.83 -2.76
CA PHE A 684 6.65 -7.66 -3.46
C PHE A 684 7.71 -6.56 -3.70
N ALA A 685 8.71 -6.44 -2.84
CA ALA A 685 9.84 -5.54 -3.07
C ALA A 685 10.72 -5.92 -4.27
N LEU A 686 10.52 -7.10 -4.85
CA LEU A 686 11.24 -7.59 -6.05
C LEU A 686 10.41 -7.46 -7.34
N THR A 687 9.23 -6.88 -7.31
CA THR A 687 8.40 -6.61 -8.51
C THR A 687 9.00 -5.48 -9.34
N ASP A 688 8.63 -5.38 -10.60
CA ASP A 688 9.04 -4.26 -11.46
C ASP A 688 8.19 -3.00 -11.23
N ASP A 689 7.00 -3.16 -10.69
CA ASP A 689 6.13 -2.05 -10.31
C ASP A 689 6.72 -1.26 -9.13
N VAL A 690 7.01 0.01 -9.35
CA VAL A 690 7.69 0.88 -8.37
C VAL A 690 6.83 1.13 -7.12
N ILE A 691 5.51 1.20 -7.27
CA ILE A 691 4.56 1.42 -6.16
C ILE A 691 4.57 0.21 -5.25
N LEU A 692 4.34 -0.98 -5.80
CA LEU A 692 4.31 -2.23 -5.04
C LEU A 692 5.68 -2.56 -4.45
N LYS A 693 6.77 -2.30 -5.18
CA LYS A 693 8.15 -2.45 -4.72
C LYS A 693 8.41 -1.59 -3.47
N THR A 694 8.03 -0.31 -3.52
CA THR A 694 8.25 0.63 -2.42
C THR A 694 7.42 0.26 -1.20
N ILE A 695 6.13 -0.07 -1.38
CA ILE A 695 5.24 -0.50 -0.30
C ILE A 695 5.74 -1.83 0.32
N GLY A 696 6.10 -2.80 -0.52
CA GLY A 696 6.61 -4.11 -0.08
C GLY A 696 7.89 -3.97 0.75
N PHE A 697 8.85 -3.15 0.27
CA PHE A 697 10.08 -2.85 1.00
C PHE A 697 9.80 -2.17 2.34
N ALA A 698 9.00 -1.11 2.34
CA ALA A 698 8.65 -0.37 3.54
C ALA A 698 8.01 -1.28 4.59
N LEU A 699 7.06 -2.13 4.20
CA LEU A 699 6.41 -3.09 5.09
C LEU A 699 7.39 -4.16 5.60
N ALA A 700 8.27 -4.69 4.75
CA ALA A 700 9.29 -5.67 5.17
C ALA A 700 10.22 -5.09 6.24
N VAL A 701 10.73 -3.86 6.02
CA VAL A 701 11.58 -3.16 7.00
C VAL A 701 10.78 -2.75 8.24
N GLY A 702 9.54 -2.32 8.09
CA GLY A 702 8.66 -1.98 9.20
C GLY A 702 8.42 -3.18 10.13
N VAL A 703 8.13 -4.36 9.58
CA VAL A 703 7.98 -5.61 10.34
C VAL A 703 9.31 -6.03 10.97
N LEU A 704 10.43 -5.88 10.27
CA LEU A 704 11.77 -6.12 10.82
C LEU A 704 12.02 -5.24 12.06
N ALA A 705 11.78 -3.95 11.95
CA ALA A 705 11.96 -2.99 13.05
C ALA A 705 11.03 -3.28 14.22
N ASP A 706 9.74 -3.54 13.93
CA ASP A 706 8.76 -3.84 14.97
C ASP A 706 9.10 -5.13 15.72
N ALA A 707 9.33 -6.24 15.01
CA ALA A 707 9.56 -7.53 15.62
C ALA A 707 10.90 -7.59 16.38
N PHE A 708 11.99 -7.15 15.78
CA PHE A 708 13.33 -7.38 16.34
C PHE A 708 13.83 -6.21 17.17
N LEU A 709 13.62 -4.97 16.75
CA LEU A 709 14.08 -3.81 17.49
C LEU A 709 13.12 -3.44 18.61
N VAL A 710 11.83 -3.26 18.28
CA VAL A 710 10.84 -2.83 19.27
C VAL A 710 10.49 -3.96 20.22
N ARG A 711 9.98 -5.09 19.72
CA ARG A 711 9.43 -6.15 20.57
C ARG A 711 10.46 -7.01 21.25
N MET A 712 11.55 -7.36 20.56
CA MET A 712 12.56 -8.20 21.15
C MET A 712 13.58 -7.46 22.00
N MET A 713 13.73 -6.13 21.81
CA MET A 713 14.75 -5.36 22.54
C MET A 713 14.14 -4.26 23.41
N ILE A 714 13.37 -3.32 22.83
CA ILE A 714 12.84 -2.14 23.55
C ILE A 714 11.77 -2.57 24.57
N VAL A 715 10.77 -3.37 24.16
CA VAL A 715 9.64 -3.76 25.00
C VAL A 715 10.06 -4.53 26.25
N PRO A 716 10.85 -5.62 26.17
CA PRO A 716 11.30 -6.33 27.38
C PRO A 716 12.15 -5.47 28.30
N ALA A 717 13.02 -4.61 27.72
CA ALA A 717 13.86 -3.70 28.49
C ALA A 717 13.01 -2.68 29.26
N PHE A 718 12.03 -2.05 28.58
CA PHE A 718 11.09 -1.10 29.18
C PHE A 718 10.25 -1.75 30.28
N MET A 719 9.66 -2.91 30.02
CA MET A 719 8.85 -3.64 31.00
C MET A 719 9.67 -4.06 32.22
N ALA A 720 10.93 -4.47 32.03
CA ALA A 720 11.84 -4.80 33.13
C ALA A 720 12.26 -3.57 33.96
N ILE A 721 12.19 -2.34 33.41
CA ILE A 721 12.45 -1.07 34.11
C ILE A 721 11.23 -0.67 34.93
N VAL A 722 10.05 -0.68 34.32
CA VAL A 722 8.80 -0.21 34.94
C VAL A 722 8.30 -1.18 36.01
N GLY A 723 8.55 -2.50 35.82
CA GLY A 723 8.17 -3.54 36.78
C GLY A 723 6.66 -3.60 37.02
N ASP A 724 6.24 -3.74 38.28
CA ASP A 724 4.81 -3.92 38.64
C ASP A 724 3.90 -2.77 38.19
N ARG A 725 4.47 -1.55 38.03
CA ARG A 725 3.71 -0.38 37.58
C ARG A 725 3.19 -0.49 36.15
N ILE A 726 3.72 -1.41 35.37
CA ILE A 726 3.27 -1.64 33.98
C ILE A 726 1.79 -2.05 33.93
N TRP A 727 1.29 -2.72 34.98
CA TRP A 727 -0.08 -3.20 35.08
C TRP A 727 -1.00 -2.23 35.82
N TRP A 728 -0.54 -1.00 36.10
CA TRP A 728 -1.32 -0.01 36.82
C TRP A 728 -2.44 0.58 35.97
N MET A 729 -3.63 0.68 36.58
CA MET A 729 -4.81 1.34 36.01
C MET A 729 -5.50 2.21 37.09
N PRO A 730 -5.95 3.43 36.76
CA PRO A 730 -6.71 4.28 37.69
C PRO A 730 -8.05 3.65 38.06
N ARG A 731 -8.43 3.72 39.33
CA ARG A 731 -9.67 3.12 39.85
C ARG A 731 -10.94 3.64 39.16
N TRP A 732 -10.94 4.89 38.69
CA TRP A 732 -12.09 5.43 37.96
C TRP A 732 -12.26 4.76 36.59
N LEU A 733 -11.18 4.47 35.89
CA LEU A 733 -11.19 3.82 34.57
C LEU A 733 -11.52 2.33 34.72
N GLU A 734 -11.12 1.72 35.81
CA GLU A 734 -11.37 0.30 36.10
C GLU A 734 -12.85 -0.07 36.11
N ARG A 735 -13.74 0.90 36.40
CA ARG A 735 -15.20 0.71 36.39
C ARG A 735 -15.82 0.65 34.99
N PHE A 736 -15.19 1.32 34.03
CA PHE A 736 -15.70 1.43 32.66
C PHE A 736 -15.11 0.37 31.71
N VAL A 737 -13.95 -0.19 32.07
CA VAL A 737 -13.25 -1.14 31.22
C VAL A 737 -13.71 -2.57 31.51
N PRO A 738 -14.28 -3.28 30.54
CA PRO A 738 -14.67 -4.68 30.70
C PRO A 738 -13.45 -5.57 30.98
N ASN A 739 -13.66 -6.69 31.64
CA ASN A 739 -12.61 -7.67 31.88
C ASN A 739 -12.66 -8.75 30.78
N LEU A 740 -11.94 -8.55 29.70
CA LEU A 740 -11.92 -9.43 28.53
C LEU A 740 -10.99 -10.62 28.77
N ASP A 741 -11.54 -11.85 28.75
CA ASP A 741 -10.79 -13.12 28.83
C ASP A 741 -10.34 -13.54 27.42
N ILE A 742 -9.26 -12.94 26.92
CA ILE A 742 -8.76 -13.19 25.56
C ILE A 742 -8.10 -14.57 25.47
N GLU A 743 -7.62 -15.11 26.57
CA GLU A 743 -6.87 -16.37 26.62
C GLU A 743 -7.74 -17.59 26.83
N GLY A 744 -9.01 -17.43 27.16
CA GLY A 744 -9.90 -18.54 27.45
C GLY A 744 -9.55 -19.31 28.72
N GLU A 745 -8.97 -18.63 29.72
CA GLU A 745 -8.59 -19.21 31.00
C GLU A 745 -9.82 -19.80 31.73
N ARG A 746 -10.91 -19.06 31.65
CA ARG A 746 -12.22 -19.53 32.15
C ARG A 746 -12.81 -20.64 31.30
N LEU A 747 -12.48 -20.71 30.01
CA LEU A 747 -12.81 -21.85 29.15
C LEU A 747 -12.04 -23.09 29.59
N ALA A 748 -10.74 -22.98 29.88
CA ALA A 748 -9.92 -24.08 30.34
C ALA A 748 -10.45 -24.65 31.67
N SER A 749 -10.70 -23.77 32.64
CA SER A 749 -11.25 -24.17 33.96
C SER A 749 -12.64 -24.81 33.89
N ARG A 750 -13.51 -24.36 32.99
CA ARG A 750 -14.81 -25.00 32.74
C ARG A 750 -14.68 -26.38 32.12
N LEU A 751 -13.84 -26.51 31.09
CA LEU A 751 -13.63 -27.80 30.42
C LEU A 751 -12.98 -28.84 31.36
N GLU A 752 -12.17 -28.40 32.32
CA GLU A 752 -11.62 -29.24 33.36
C GLU A 752 -12.68 -29.65 34.40
N ALA A 753 -13.58 -28.73 34.78
CA ALA A 753 -14.69 -28.99 35.67
C ALA A 753 -15.71 -29.95 35.03
N ASP A 754 -16.05 -29.78 33.75
CA ASP A 754 -16.93 -30.67 33.01
C ASP A 754 -16.30 -32.06 32.78
N GLY A 755 -14.98 -32.13 32.54
CA GLY A 755 -14.24 -33.37 32.44
C GLY A 755 -14.14 -34.14 33.78
N ALA A 756 -14.03 -33.45 34.92
CA ALA A 756 -14.02 -34.04 36.24
C ALA A 756 -15.39 -34.58 36.69
N THR A 757 -16.51 -34.04 36.10
CA THR A 757 -17.88 -34.53 36.38
C THR A 757 -18.29 -35.72 35.52
N THR A 758 -17.53 -36.04 34.44
CA THR A 758 -17.79 -37.16 33.52
C THR A 758 -16.81 -38.34 33.68
N ALA A 759 -15.82 -38.22 34.53
CA ALA A 759 -14.88 -39.29 34.98
C ALA A 759 -15.31 -39.84 36.35
#